data_64b903bdd8e6b04c4787e9a9234e1718
#
_entry.id   64b903bdd8e6b04c4787e9a9234e1718
#
_cell.length_a   1.000
_cell.length_b   1.000
_cell.length_c   1.000
_cell.angle_alpha   90.00
_cell.angle_beta   90.00
_cell.angle_gamma   90.00
#
_symmetry.space_group_name_H-M   'P 1'
#
loop_
_entity.id
_entity.type
_entity.pdbx_description
1 polymer ?
#
loop_
_entity_poly.entity_id
_entity_poly.type
_entity_poly.pdbx_seq_one_letter_code
_entity_poly.pdbx_strand_id
1 'polypeptide(L)'
;MKKIITLVLLSLAIHFSAMAQEGVLAGKVTDKKTGETLIGVNVLYAKGKGTSTNAKGEYRLKLSPGEYQITASYVGYNSVKENVTIKSGQTTSLDIELSNKTLDMVEVIADMAQTRETPVAFTNVLPAEIEEELAGQDLPMLLNKTPGVYATQQGGGDGDSRINIRGFSQRNVAVMIDGIPVNDMENGWVYWSNWFGLEAVTRKIQVQRGLGKSKLAIPSVGGTMNIITSGIDSDPGFRIKQSVGNDQYLRTSISGTTGPLENGWGATFAYSHKRGDGYADQTWTEGHFYFLRLDKELGNHRLSFSAMGAPQKHGQRSYSQSIATWDLDYALEQGVDTSRYPAGVPLDKGLRYNRHWGYLERYKLTSSGDTIHAPREKYNTRVNYYHKPRFNIRDYWQVNKDLYIYNIAYLSLGQGGGTRLNNTRMNEDGQMDLQKSYDINLSNPFQPGRASDIIATARNNHMWYGWLSQADYQINGVFSTSFGFDLRYYKGEHYQEVYDFLGGQYFLEDGQYSDLNDQTRPTIRRDQIGDIINYHNDGLVKWAGGFGQLEYDTEKFTAFLNLSAAQKSYKRVDHFLKEDLVIDGKRYEEQVGYVYDNAQQQLIPDTAVINGKYYTINSPEAEPASTGWLPFWSYTAKLGANYNINKHFNAFANLGYIHKPPRFNNVYDYTNNQFRDIKNESVKAAELGLSYYKSNITLNVNAYYTKWYDKPANSTPTLNIDDETYNVNINGMDALHKGIEIEFGHKVIPELQYDIIVSIGDWTWASKDTALVYDEQQNYAGNVAFDARGVHVGDAAQHQARLSLNYKPNRNWYLRPSITYFGKHYSEFDPLSLSSSTIQGYSFGSNNFLDEDGNPKDSWKVPNYYLVDFHAGYSFYYNDLKFSFQLSMLNALDEVYISDADNNSQYTDVSQYNFDASSAAVFFGLGRRWNTSLAISF
;
A
#
# COMPACT_ATOMS: atom_id res chain seq x y z
N MET A 1 63.47 55.32 -21.34
CA MET A 1 63.07 54.20 -20.46
C MET A 1 62.43 54.66 -19.14
N LYS A 2 62.95 55.59 -18.37
CA LYS A 2 62.32 55.96 -17.07
C LYS A 2 60.87 56.47 -17.18
N LYS A 3 60.50 57.26 -18.20
CA LYS A 3 59.13 57.78 -18.41
C LYS A 3 58.12 56.68 -18.84
N ILE A 4 58.54 55.61 -19.52
CA ILE A 4 57.70 54.51 -19.92
C ILE A 4 57.41 53.59 -18.72
N ILE A 5 58.39 53.33 -17.84
CA ILE A 5 58.24 52.57 -16.62
C ILE A 5 57.30 53.27 -15.64
N THR A 6 57.34 54.59 -15.53
CA THR A 6 56.41 55.38 -14.70
C THR A 6 54.98 55.32 -15.23
N LEU A 7 54.78 55.34 -16.55
CA LEU A 7 53.44 55.22 -17.16
C LEU A 7 52.88 53.80 -17.00
N VAL A 8 53.67 52.74 -17.11
CA VAL A 8 53.30 51.39 -16.90
C VAL A 8 52.97 51.09 -15.42
N LEU A 9 53.77 51.66 -14.52
CA LEU A 9 53.47 51.54 -13.07
C LEU A 9 52.21 52.35 -12.67
N LEU A 10 51.96 53.50 -13.31
CA LEU A 10 50.74 54.30 -13.09
C LEU A 10 49.53 53.60 -13.69
N SER A 11 49.63 52.97 -14.85
CA SER A 11 48.55 52.14 -15.42
C SER A 11 48.27 50.87 -14.63
N LEU A 12 49.30 50.19 -14.06
CA LEU A 12 49.10 49.07 -13.13
C LEU A 12 48.44 49.53 -11.82
N ALA A 13 48.81 50.68 -11.26
CA ALA A 13 48.19 51.23 -10.06
C ALA A 13 46.71 51.61 -10.23
N ILE A 14 46.31 52.05 -11.44
CA ILE A 14 44.93 52.40 -11.76
C ILE A 14 44.07 51.08 -11.95
N HIS A 15 44.66 49.95 -12.36
CA HIS A 15 43.95 48.66 -12.48
C HIS A 15 43.78 47.98 -11.13
N PHE A 16 44.53 48.33 -10.08
CA PHE A 16 44.37 47.79 -8.73
C PHE A 16 43.33 48.54 -7.86
N SER A 17 42.76 49.67 -8.33
CA SER A 17 41.84 50.48 -7.54
C SER A 17 40.35 50.25 -7.82
N ALA A 18 39.99 49.28 -8.66
CA ALA A 18 38.60 49.03 -9.05
C ALA A 18 38.07 47.66 -8.58
N MET A 19 38.59 47.12 -7.49
CA MET A 19 37.84 46.08 -6.77
C MET A 19 36.76 46.79 -5.98
N ALA A 20 35.51 46.78 -6.51
CA ALA A 20 34.36 47.28 -5.80
C ALA A 20 34.24 46.51 -4.47
N GLN A 21 34.38 47.23 -3.34
CA GLN A 21 34.25 46.68 -2.01
C GLN A 21 32.88 46.04 -1.90
N GLU A 22 32.82 44.75 -1.52
CA GLU A 22 31.57 44.03 -1.35
C GLU A 22 30.66 44.76 -0.35
N GLY A 23 29.36 44.83 -0.63
CA GLY A 23 28.37 45.19 0.36
C GLY A 23 27.88 43.97 1.13
N VAL A 24 27.16 44.20 2.19
CA VAL A 24 26.58 43.15 3.02
C VAL A 24 25.08 43.26 3.00
N LEU A 25 24.40 42.16 2.65
CA LEU A 25 22.98 41.99 2.90
C LEU A 25 22.80 41.21 4.21
N ALA A 26 22.05 41.76 5.16
CA ALA A 26 21.75 41.13 6.43
C ALA A 26 20.28 41.34 6.80
N GLY A 27 19.72 40.44 7.54
CA GLY A 27 18.33 40.54 7.99
C GLY A 27 17.91 39.34 8.79
N LYS A 28 16.65 39.30 9.14
CA LYS A 28 16.02 38.28 9.95
C LYS A 28 14.81 37.68 9.20
N VAL A 29 14.59 36.38 9.32
CA VAL A 29 13.40 35.72 8.77
C VAL A 29 12.51 35.26 9.92
N THR A 30 11.23 35.64 9.84
CA THR A 30 10.23 35.33 10.87
C THR A 30 8.99 34.68 10.25
N ASP A 31 8.27 33.92 11.06
CA ASP A 31 6.93 33.45 10.76
C ASP A 31 5.95 34.63 10.86
N LYS A 32 5.17 34.86 9.81
CA LYS A 32 4.23 35.98 9.72
C LYS A 32 3.10 35.91 10.75
N LYS A 33 2.67 34.70 11.16
CA LYS A 33 1.54 34.49 12.09
C LYS A 33 2.01 34.52 13.55
N THR A 34 3.17 33.97 13.83
CA THR A 34 3.66 33.83 15.22
C THR A 34 4.72 34.86 15.62
N GLY A 35 5.35 35.53 14.64
CA GLY A 35 6.50 36.42 14.84
C GLY A 35 7.78 35.69 15.27
N GLU A 36 7.78 34.37 15.29
CA GLU A 36 8.96 33.57 15.66
C GLU A 36 10.02 33.58 14.59
N THR A 37 11.26 33.50 15.02
CA THR A 37 12.40 33.45 14.10
C THR A 37 12.55 32.07 13.50
N LEU A 38 12.73 31.99 12.19
CA LEU A 38 12.83 30.73 11.44
C LEU A 38 14.31 30.37 11.22
N ILE A 39 14.72 29.21 11.73
CA ILE A 39 16.09 28.68 11.63
C ILE A 39 16.24 27.84 10.37
N GLY A 40 17.32 28.08 9.58
CA GLY A 40 17.65 27.28 8.40
C GLY A 40 16.79 27.60 7.18
N VAL A 41 16.18 28.77 7.12
CA VAL A 41 15.55 29.32 5.91
C VAL A 41 16.62 29.53 4.85
N ASN A 42 16.42 29.04 3.65
CA ASN A 42 17.30 29.29 2.54
C ASN A 42 17.06 30.72 2.01
N VAL A 43 18.11 31.55 2.02
CA VAL A 43 18.10 32.90 1.48
C VAL A 43 19.06 32.96 0.29
N LEU A 44 18.49 32.98 -0.94
CA LEU A 44 19.22 32.84 -2.18
C LEU A 44 19.20 34.15 -2.97
N TYR A 45 20.32 34.50 -3.57
CA TYR A 45 20.45 35.65 -4.51
C TYR A 45 20.63 35.20 -5.97
N ALA A 46 20.86 33.90 -6.19
CA ALA A 46 20.88 33.25 -7.49
C ALA A 46 20.67 31.71 -7.30
N LYS A 47 20.41 30.99 -8.38
CA LYS A 47 20.20 29.55 -8.33
C LYS A 47 21.36 28.83 -7.60
N GLY A 48 21.08 28.21 -6.46
CA GLY A 48 22.06 27.54 -5.62
C GLY A 48 23.08 28.44 -4.87
N LYS A 49 22.99 29.76 -4.99
CA LYS A 49 23.89 30.70 -4.31
C LYS A 49 23.14 31.51 -3.24
N GLY A 50 23.65 31.53 -2.01
CA GLY A 50 23.03 32.22 -0.89
C GLY A 50 23.54 31.76 0.46
N THR A 51 22.71 31.93 1.52
CA THR A 51 22.98 31.52 2.90
C THR A 51 21.74 30.88 3.53
N SER A 52 21.84 30.35 4.75
CA SER A 52 20.70 29.94 5.56
C SER A 52 20.67 30.73 6.85
N THR A 53 19.46 30.92 7.42
CA THR A 53 19.33 31.62 8.71
C THR A 53 19.93 30.80 9.86
N ASN A 54 20.57 31.52 10.82
CA ASN A 54 21.15 30.94 12.03
C ASN A 54 20.08 30.63 13.09
N ALA A 55 20.51 30.20 14.30
CA ALA A 55 19.63 29.89 15.42
C ALA A 55 18.76 31.06 15.93
N LYS A 56 19.08 32.28 15.53
CA LYS A 56 18.29 33.49 15.84
C LYS A 56 17.43 33.95 14.66
N GLY A 57 17.38 33.15 13.57
CA GLY A 57 16.69 33.52 12.35
C GLY A 57 17.42 34.56 11.49
N GLU A 58 18.65 34.91 11.82
CA GLU A 58 19.43 35.96 11.14
C GLU A 58 20.23 35.35 9.98
N TYR A 59 20.38 36.13 8.92
CA TYR A 59 21.20 35.75 7.77
C TYR A 59 22.16 36.90 7.37
N ARG A 60 23.26 36.56 6.71
CA ARG A 60 24.24 37.51 6.21
C ARG A 60 24.88 37.00 4.92
N LEU A 61 24.90 37.85 3.89
CA LEU A 61 25.47 37.59 2.60
C LEU A 61 26.43 38.73 2.21
N LYS A 62 27.59 38.41 1.71
CA LYS A 62 28.49 39.36 1.08
C LYS A 62 28.24 39.32 -0.42
N LEU A 63 27.92 40.44 -1.03
CA LEU A 63 27.55 40.56 -2.43
C LEU A 63 28.27 41.74 -3.08
N SER A 64 28.62 41.64 -4.33
CA SER A 64 29.07 42.75 -5.12
C SER A 64 27.98 43.82 -5.22
N PRO A 65 28.33 45.13 -5.35
CA PRO A 65 27.32 46.16 -5.56
C PRO A 65 26.48 45.87 -6.82
N GLY A 66 25.16 46.01 -6.70
CA GLY A 66 24.21 45.68 -7.77
C GLY A 66 22.79 45.44 -7.28
N GLU A 67 21.90 45.21 -8.20
CA GLU A 67 20.51 44.79 -7.89
C GLU A 67 20.42 43.29 -7.88
N TYR A 68 19.71 42.76 -6.86
CA TYR A 68 19.52 41.34 -6.65
C TYR A 68 18.06 41.05 -6.34
N GLN A 69 17.54 39.95 -6.84
CA GLN A 69 16.31 39.35 -6.36
C GLN A 69 16.64 38.28 -5.31
N ILE A 70 16.27 38.53 -4.07
CA ILE A 70 16.48 37.64 -2.95
C ILE A 70 15.25 36.71 -2.83
N THR A 71 15.49 35.40 -2.83
CA THR A 71 14.43 34.40 -2.62
C THR A 71 14.63 33.76 -1.27
N ALA A 72 13.67 33.90 -0.36
CA ALA A 72 13.62 33.18 0.92
C ALA A 72 12.65 32.03 0.80
N SER A 73 13.10 30.80 1.14
CA SER A 73 12.30 29.60 1.09
C SER A 73 12.53 28.68 2.30
N TYR A 74 11.45 28.16 2.85
CA TYR A 74 11.49 27.23 3.97
C TYR A 74 10.39 26.17 3.82
N VAL A 75 10.66 24.96 4.30
CA VAL A 75 9.70 23.85 4.21
C VAL A 75 8.44 24.18 5.00
N GLY A 76 7.28 24.07 4.36
CA GLY A 76 5.99 24.40 4.96
C GLY A 76 5.58 25.86 4.84
N TYR A 77 6.39 26.70 4.18
CA TYR A 77 6.13 28.14 3.99
C TYR A 77 6.06 28.53 2.52
N ASN A 78 5.32 29.59 2.21
CA ASN A 78 5.35 30.21 0.90
C ASN A 78 6.69 30.91 0.70
N SER A 79 7.31 30.69 -0.46
CA SER A 79 8.55 31.40 -0.81
C SER A 79 8.27 32.89 -1.07
N VAL A 80 9.12 33.72 -0.55
CA VAL A 80 9.05 35.17 -0.74
C VAL A 80 10.21 35.63 -1.63
N LYS A 81 9.95 36.53 -2.61
CA LYS A 81 10.95 37.14 -3.48
C LYS A 81 10.93 38.62 -3.25
N GLU A 82 12.11 39.19 -2.90
CA GLU A 82 12.29 40.59 -2.65
C GLU A 82 13.44 41.14 -3.48
N ASN A 83 13.26 42.29 -4.10
CA ASN A 83 14.32 42.98 -4.84
C ASN A 83 15.10 43.89 -3.88
N VAL A 84 16.44 43.84 -3.94
CA VAL A 84 17.30 44.62 -3.07
C VAL A 84 18.49 45.16 -3.85
N THR A 85 18.86 46.41 -3.56
CA THR A 85 20.06 47.07 -4.11
C THR A 85 21.19 47.02 -3.09
N ILE A 86 22.32 46.40 -3.44
CA ILE A 86 23.52 46.34 -2.63
C ILE A 86 24.46 47.46 -3.01
N LYS A 87 24.90 48.26 -2.03
CA LYS A 87 25.83 49.34 -2.19
C LYS A 87 27.23 48.98 -1.69
N SER A 88 28.25 49.47 -2.34
CA SER A 88 29.65 49.20 -1.97
C SER A 88 29.94 49.57 -0.52
N GLY A 89 30.55 48.66 0.25
CA GLY A 89 30.97 48.86 1.63
C GLY A 89 29.84 49.09 2.64
N GLN A 90 28.57 49.00 2.25
CA GLN A 90 27.42 49.22 3.15
C GLN A 90 26.73 47.94 3.52
N THR A 91 26.06 47.92 4.68
CA THR A 91 25.13 46.86 5.07
C THR A 91 23.71 47.28 4.69
N THR A 92 23.06 46.49 3.82
CA THR A 92 21.65 46.63 3.50
C THR A 92 20.88 45.69 4.38
N SER A 93 19.86 46.16 5.09
CA SER A 93 18.98 45.34 5.93
C SER A 93 17.73 44.92 5.14
N LEU A 94 17.37 43.64 5.20
CA LEU A 94 16.14 43.11 4.62
C LEU A 94 15.59 42.01 5.56
N ASP A 95 14.56 42.36 6.30
CA ASP A 95 13.81 41.39 7.11
C ASP A 95 12.71 40.80 6.25
N ILE A 96 12.50 39.47 6.38
CA ILE A 96 11.56 38.71 5.55
C ILE A 96 10.57 37.96 6.44
N GLU A 97 9.30 38.12 6.16
CA GLU A 97 8.23 37.36 6.80
C GLU A 97 7.76 36.24 5.87
N LEU A 98 7.82 35.00 6.34
CA LEU A 98 7.25 33.88 5.62
C LEU A 98 5.89 33.53 6.20
N SER A 99 4.89 33.36 5.33
CA SER A 99 3.58 32.84 5.71
C SER A 99 3.57 31.33 5.54
N ASN A 100 2.88 30.63 6.44
CA ASN A 100 2.61 29.21 6.28
C ASN A 100 1.95 28.98 4.92
N LYS A 101 2.37 27.89 4.26
CA LYS A 101 1.75 27.50 3.01
C LYS A 101 0.31 27.09 3.29
N THR A 102 -0.65 27.78 2.71
CA THR A 102 -2.05 27.37 2.73
C THR A 102 -2.20 26.04 1.99
N LEU A 103 -3.14 25.19 2.43
CA LEU A 103 -3.48 23.97 1.70
C LEU A 103 -3.87 24.35 0.28
N ASP A 104 -3.28 23.67 -0.69
CA ASP A 104 -3.77 23.77 -2.04
C ASP A 104 -5.06 22.95 -2.21
N MET A 105 -5.67 23.10 -3.34
CA MET A 105 -6.94 22.49 -3.70
C MET A 105 -6.97 20.96 -3.55
N VAL A 106 -5.86 20.29 -3.93
CA VAL A 106 -5.76 18.82 -3.82
C VAL A 106 -5.63 18.40 -2.37
N GLU A 107 -4.92 19.19 -1.55
CA GLU A 107 -4.78 18.93 -0.11
C GLU A 107 -6.12 19.09 0.62
N VAL A 108 -6.97 20.03 0.20
CA VAL A 108 -8.32 20.19 0.75
C VAL A 108 -9.20 18.99 0.41
N ILE A 109 -9.22 18.54 -0.85
CA ILE A 109 -10.01 17.38 -1.28
C ILE A 109 -9.52 16.10 -0.60
N ALA A 110 -8.20 15.94 -0.39
CA ALA A 110 -7.61 14.80 0.30
C ALA A 110 -7.75 14.87 1.82
N ASP A 111 -8.45 15.86 2.37
CA ASP A 111 -8.64 16.06 3.81
C ASP A 111 -7.32 16.07 4.61
N MET A 112 -6.31 16.78 4.08
CA MET A 112 -5.01 16.89 4.73
C MET A 112 -5.09 17.63 6.06
N ALA A 113 -4.52 17.00 7.09
CA ALA A 113 -4.46 17.60 8.42
C ALA A 113 -3.41 18.72 8.50
N GLN A 114 -3.69 19.75 9.29
CA GLN A 114 -2.82 20.88 9.56
C GLN A 114 -2.40 20.92 11.02
N THR A 115 -1.12 21.26 11.24
CA THR A 115 -0.54 21.42 12.58
C THR A 115 -1.28 22.51 13.35
N ARG A 116 -1.66 22.22 14.62
CA ARG A 116 -2.36 23.12 15.56
C ARG A 116 -3.78 23.52 15.17
N GLU A 117 -4.30 23.00 14.07
CA GLU A 117 -5.67 23.24 13.62
C GLU A 117 -6.49 21.96 13.62
N THR A 118 -5.92 20.88 13.11
CA THR A 118 -6.65 19.60 12.98
C THR A 118 -6.39 18.71 14.19
N PRO A 119 -7.43 18.29 14.93
CA PRO A 119 -7.29 17.45 16.14
C PRO A 119 -7.08 15.97 15.80
N VAL A 120 -6.03 15.63 15.06
CA VAL A 120 -5.66 14.25 14.70
C VAL A 120 -4.16 14.04 14.74
N ALA A 121 -3.74 12.81 15.04
CA ALA A 121 -2.34 12.41 14.95
C ALA A 121 -1.96 12.18 13.48
N PHE A 122 -0.97 12.90 12.96
CA PHE A 122 -0.51 12.73 11.59
C PHE A 122 0.98 12.95 11.42
N THR A 123 1.54 12.36 10.37
CA THR A 123 2.94 12.53 9.96
C THR A 123 2.96 12.86 8.47
N ASN A 124 3.76 13.87 8.10
CA ASN A 124 4.01 14.20 6.70
C ASN A 124 5.34 13.63 6.24
N VAL A 125 5.37 13.06 5.05
CA VAL A 125 6.59 12.67 4.34
C VAL A 125 6.76 13.58 3.14
N LEU A 126 7.88 14.28 3.10
CA LEU A 126 8.16 15.31 2.10
C LEU A 126 8.97 14.77 0.92
N PRO A 127 8.97 15.41 -0.26
CA PRO A 127 9.68 14.95 -1.44
C PRO A 127 11.18 14.71 -1.21
N ALA A 128 11.83 15.56 -0.42
CA ALA A 128 13.24 15.40 -0.10
C ALA A 128 13.52 14.10 0.69
N GLU A 129 12.62 13.73 1.59
CA GLU A 129 12.73 12.48 2.36
C GLU A 129 12.44 11.25 1.48
N ILE A 130 11.43 11.34 0.59
CA ILE A 130 11.15 10.28 -0.38
C ILE A 130 12.38 10.06 -1.26
N GLU A 131 12.97 11.15 -1.74
CA GLU A 131 14.15 11.09 -2.59
C GLU A 131 15.37 10.51 -1.87
N GLU A 132 15.64 10.97 -0.64
CA GLU A 132 16.85 10.66 0.10
C GLU A 132 16.82 9.26 0.76
N GLU A 133 15.63 8.72 1.11
CA GLU A 133 15.50 7.51 1.93
C GLU A 133 14.82 6.31 1.25
N LEU A 134 14.05 6.49 0.16
CA LEU A 134 13.30 5.37 -0.45
C LEU A 134 14.19 4.26 -1.01
N ALA A 135 15.37 4.60 -1.54
CA ALA A 135 16.44 3.65 -1.91
C ALA A 135 15.99 2.47 -2.80
N GLY A 136 15.02 2.68 -3.69
CA GLY A 136 14.52 1.64 -4.61
C GLY A 136 13.52 0.66 -3.99
N GLN A 137 13.13 0.85 -2.73
CA GLN A 137 12.09 0.06 -2.07
C GLN A 137 10.69 0.48 -2.54
N ASP A 138 9.70 -0.35 -2.22
CA ASP A 138 8.30 0.03 -2.35
C ASP A 138 7.94 1.19 -1.42
N LEU A 139 7.03 2.04 -1.86
CA LEU A 139 6.66 3.27 -1.15
C LEU A 139 6.25 3.07 0.33
N PRO A 140 5.50 2.01 0.72
CA PRO A 140 5.16 1.75 2.12
C PRO A 140 6.35 1.60 3.07
N MET A 141 7.48 1.08 2.59
CA MET A 141 8.64 0.83 3.44
C MET A 141 9.21 2.13 4.05
N LEU A 142 9.03 3.25 3.36
CA LEU A 142 9.41 4.57 3.86
C LEU A 142 8.62 4.97 5.11
N LEU A 143 7.44 4.39 5.33
CA LEU A 143 6.56 4.76 6.44
C LEU A 143 6.94 4.10 7.77
N ASN A 144 7.91 3.19 7.80
CA ASN A 144 8.51 2.67 9.05
C ASN A 144 9.17 3.76 9.92
N LYS A 145 9.27 4.99 9.42
CA LYS A 145 9.66 6.18 10.18
C LYS A 145 8.47 6.94 10.79
N THR A 146 7.27 6.39 10.73
CA THR A 146 6.05 6.94 11.34
C THR A 146 5.68 6.08 12.55
N PRO A 147 5.42 6.65 13.74
CA PRO A 147 5.08 5.86 14.92
C PRO A 147 3.83 5.00 14.68
N GLY A 148 3.85 3.76 15.17
CA GLY A 148 2.73 2.84 15.05
C GLY A 148 2.47 2.34 13.63
N VAL A 149 3.38 2.59 12.69
CA VAL A 149 3.35 2.03 11.34
C VAL A 149 4.38 0.92 11.21
N TYR A 150 3.94 -0.24 10.76
CA TYR A 150 4.76 -1.40 10.47
C TYR A 150 4.56 -1.80 9.01
N ALA A 151 5.62 -1.70 8.22
CA ALA A 151 5.62 -2.07 6.81
C ALA A 151 6.67 -3.15 6.54
N THR A 152 6.30 -4.19 5.79
CA THR A 152 7.17 -5.31 5.41
C THR A 152 7.10 -5.58 3.91
N GLN A 153 8.07 -6.35 3.40
CA GLN A 153 8.09 -6.83 2.01
C GLN A 153 7.72 -8.32 1.90
N GLN A 154 7.13 -8.90 2.94
CA GLN A 154 6.69 -10.30 2.99
C GLN A 154 7.68 -11.28 2.32
N GLY A 155 7.28 -11.91 1.22
CA GLY A 155 8.11 -12.84 0.45
C GLY A 155 9.38 -12.24 -0.17
N GLY A 156 9.55 -10.92 -0.10
CA GLY A 156 10.73 -10.22 -0.61
C GLY A 156 10.69 -9.96 -2.12
N GLY A 157 9.54 -10.23 -2.77
CA GLY A 157 9.27 -9.84 -4.15
C GLY A 157 8.98 -8.36 -4.29
N ASP A 158 9.07 -7.86 -5.50
CA ASP A 158 8.76 -6.47 -5.82
C ASP A 158 7.24 -6.24 -5.80
N GLY A 159 6.80 -5.24 -5.03
CA GLY A 159 5.38 -4.91 -4.88
C GLY A 159 4.61 -5.80 -3.89
N ASP A 160 5.29 -6.73 -3.23
CA ASP A 160 4.69 -7.59 -2.19
C ASP A 160 4.58 -6.86 -0.83
N SER A 161 4.92 -5.58 -0.78
CA SER A 161 4.86 -4.78 0.46
C SER A 161 3.45 -4.66 1.01
N ARG A 162 3.37 -4.67 2.33
CA ARG A 162 2.15 -4.38 3.08
C ARG A 162 2.41 -3.40 4.22
N ILE A 163 1.35 -2.78 4.71
CA ILE A 163 1.40 -1.80 5.77
C ILE A 163 0.35 -2.09 6.82
N ASN A 164 0.74 -1.96 8.07
CA ASN A 164 -0.13 -1.95 9.25
C ASN A 164 -0.01 -0.60 9.96
N ILE A 165 -1.11 -0.04 10.42
CA ILE A 165 -1.14 1.17 11.25
C ILE A 165 -1.83 0.83 12.56
N ARG A 166 -1.12 0.92 13.69
CA ARG A 166 -1.63 0.54 15.02
C ARG A 166 -2.20 -0.89 15.08
N GLY A 167 -1.58 -1.83 14.33
CA GLY A 167 -2.05 -3.21 14.19
C GLY A 167 -3.26 -3.40 13.26
N PHE A 168 -3.74 -2.35 12.62
CA PHE A 168 -4.77 -2.47 11.59
C PHE A 168 -4.12 -2.65 10.23
N SER A 169 -4.40 -3.78 9.57
CA SER A 169 -3.86 -4.07 8.24
C SER A 169 -4.32 -3.05 7.21
N GLN A 170 -3.60 -2.92 6.10
CA GLN A 170 -3.92 -1.98 5.01
C GLN A 170 -5.35 -2.10 4.46
N ARG A 171 -6.04 -3.23 4.66
CA ARG A 171 -7.46 -3.39 4.32
C ARG A 171 -8.39 -2.49 5.12
N ASN A 172 -7.89 -1.99 6.26
CA ASN A 172 -8.62 -1.14 7.21
C ASN A 172 -8.03 0.28 7.28
N VAL A 173 -7.13 0.61 6.36
CA VAL A 173 -6.52 1.93 6.17
C VAL A 173 -6.98 2.47 4.81
N ALA A 174 -7.57 3.65 4.77
CA ALA A 174 -7.93 4.27 3.50
C ALA A 174 -6.69 4.84 2.82
N VAL A 175 -6.25 4.22 1.73
CA VAL A 175 -5.15 4.72 0.91
C VAL A 175 -5.74 5.51 -0.25
N MET A 176 -5.32 6.77 -0.38
CA MET A 176 -5.83 7.67 -1.40
C MET A 176 -4.70 8.29 -2.21
N ILE A 177 -4.90 8.44 -3.50
CA ILE A 177 -4.02 9.20 -4.39
C ILE A 177 -4.82 10.39 -4.91
N ASP A 178 -4.42 11.60 -4.50
CA ASP A 178 -5.11 12.86 -4.81
C ASP A 178 -6.59 12.83 -4.42
N GLY A 179 -6.93 12.30 -3.26
CA GLY A 179 -8.28 12.20 -2.74
C GLY A 179 -9.14 11.05 -3.29
N ILE A 180 -8.62 10.27 -4.25
CA ILE A 180 -9.32 9.11 -4.82
C ILE A 180 -8.84 7.84 -4.11
N PRO A 181 -9.73 7.05 -3.48
CA PRO A 181 -9.38 5.79 -2.85
C PRO A 181 -8.86 4.77 -3.85
N VAL A 182 -7.87 3.96 -3.42
CA VAL A 182 -7.25 2.92 -4.26
C VAL A 182 -7.35 1.51 -3.68
N ASN A 183 -7.89 1.38 -2.47
CA ASN A 183 -8.19 0.07 -1.88
C ASN A 183 -9.19 -0.68 -2.76
N ASP A 184 -8.93 -1.93 -3.02
CA ASP A 184 -9.82 -2.80 -3.79
C ASP A 184 -11.22 -2.86 -3.17
N MET A 185 -12.26 -2.83 -4.01
CA MET A 185 -13.65 -2.71 -3.54
C MET A 185 -14.20 -4.01 -2.96
N GLU A 186 -13.63 -5.16 -3.32
CA GLU A 186 -14.02 -6.47 -2.79
C GLU A 186 -13.29 -6.79 -1.50
N ASN A 187 -11.94 -6.85 -1.57
CA ASN A 187 -11.10 -7.37 -0.49
C ASN A 187 -10.41 -6.30 0.36
N GLY A 188 -10.45 -5.01 -0.05
CA GLY A 188 -9.83 -3.88 0.64
C GLY A 188 -8.31 -3.77 0.50
N TRP A 189 -7.66 -4.65 -0.25
CA TRP A 189 -6.21 -4.68 -0.39
C TRP A 189 -5.68 -3.55 -1.27
N VAL A 190 -4.41 -3.17 -1.05
CA VAL A 190 -3.66 -2.28 -1.94
C VAL A 190 -2.48 -3.06 -2.48
N TYR A 191 -2.45 -3.26 -3.80
CA TYR A 191 -1.37 -3.95 -4.51
C TYR A 191 -0.33 -2.91 -4.93
N TRP A 192 0.77 -2.81 -4.19
CA TRP A 192 1.75 -1.74 -4.36
C TRP A 192 2.53 -1.82 -5.67
N SER A 193 2.64 -3.01 -6.27
CA SER A 193 3.19 -3.17 -7.62
C SER A 193 2.46 -2.34 -8.68
N ASN A 194 1.17 -2.05 -8.49
CA ASN A 194 0.39 -1.20 -9.40
C ASN A 194 0.72 0.31 -9.30
N TRP A 195 1.51 0.69 -8.31
CA TRP A 195 1.82 2.09 -7.99
C TRP A 195 3.32 2.37 -7.90
N PHE A 196 4.18 1.44 -8.37
CA PHE A 196 5.61 1.75 -8.43
C PHE A 196 5.83 2.95 -9.36
N GLY A 197 6.84 3.76 -9.08
CA GLY A 197 7.13 4.95 -9.88
C GLY A 197 6.37 6.20 -9.44
N LEU A 198 5.30 6.05 -8.65
CA LEU A 198 4.48 7.16 -8.16
C LEU A 198 5.32 8.22 -7.40
N GLU A 199 6.40 7.81 -6.72
CA GLU A 199 7.29 8.74 -6.01
C GLU A 199 7.98 9.76 -6.93
N ALA A 200 8.11 9.48 -8.24
CA ALA A 200 8.68 10.45 -9.20
C ALA A 200 7.81 11.70 -9.36
N VAL A 201 6.54 11.62 -9.01
CA VAL A 201 5.57 12.72 -9.07
C VAL A 201 4.90 12.99 -7.73
N THR A 202 5.29 12.31 -6.66
CA THR A 202 4.72 12.54 -5.33
C THR A 202 5.29 13.82 -4.73
N ARG A 203 4.38 14.74 -4.40
CA ARG A 203 4.71 16.01 -3.74
C ARG A 203 4.63 15.90 -2.21
N LYS A 204 3.79 15.01 -1.69
CA LYS A 204 3.58 14.84 -0.25
C LYS A 204 2.86 13.53 0.04
N ILE A 205 3.25 12.86 1.10
CA ILE A 205 2.45 11.78 1.69
C ILE A 205 2.09 12.21 3.10
N GLN A 206 0.82 12.08 3.46
CA GLN A 206 0.40 12.26 4.84
C GLN A 206 -0.25 10.99 5.35
N VAL A 207 0.25 10.50 6.47
CA VAL A 207 -0.35 9.41 7.22
C VAL A 207 -1.09 10.00 8.42
N GLN A 208 -2.40 9.90 8.44
CA GLN A 208 -3.24 10.21 9.59
C GLN A 208 -3.55 8.89 10.30
N ARG A 209 -3.20 8.78 11.56
CA ARG A 209 -3.37 7.56 12.35
C ARG A 209 -4.70 7.58 13.09
N GLY A 210 -5.40 6.42 13.13
CA GLY A 210 -6.67 6.28 13.85
C GLY A 210 -7.85 6.96 13.17
N LEU A 211 -8.61 7.77 13.89
CA LEU A 211 -9.89 8.33 13.41
C LEU A 211 -9.78 9.25 12.20
N GLY A 212 -8.64 9.92 12.01
CA GLY A 212 -8.39 10.79 10.86
C GLY A 212 -9.41 11.93 10.67
N LYS A 213 -9.05 12.94 9.86
CA LYS A 213 -9.94 14.04 9.50
C LYS A 213 -10.88 13.67 8.33
N SER A 214 -10.68 12.54 7.64
CA SER A 214 -11.39 12.25 6.40
C SER A 214 -12.89 12.45 6.53
N LYS A 215 -13.43 13.28 5.65
CA LYS A 215 -14.85 13.58 5.51
C LYS A 215 -15.57 12.48 4.74
N LEU A 216 -14.84 11.78 3.84
CA LEU A 216 -15.42 10.76 2.99
C LEU A 216 -16.11 9.67 3.81
N ALA A 217 -17.19 9.15 3.27
CA ALA A 217 -17.98 8.07 3.89
C ALA A 217 -17.25 6.72 3.94
N ILE A 218 -15.90 6.70 3.87
CA ILE A 218 -15.08 5.48 3.90
C ILE A 218 -14.83 5.08 5.35
N PRO A 219 -15.27 3.89 5.79
CA PRO A 219 -15.10 3.43 7.17
C PRO A 219 -13.67 2.92 7.40
N SER A 220 -12.71 3.83 7.53
CA SER A 220 -11.31 3.53 7.86
C SER A 220 -11.10 3.52 9.36
N VAL A 221 -10.56 2.43 9.90
CA VAL A 221 -10.29 2.23 11.33
C VAL A 221 -8.86 2.57 11.69
N GLY A 222 -7.90 2.11 10.87
CA GLY A 222 -6.46 2.32 11.11
C GLY A 222 -5.99 3.74 10.80
N GLY A 223 -6.75 4.48 9.99
CA GLY A 223 -6.39 5.82 9.55
C GLY A 223 -6.42 6.01 8.05
N THR A 224 -5.80 7.07 7.58
CA THR A 224 -5.72 7.39 6.15
C THR A 224 -4.29 7.63 5.71
N MET A 225 -3.95 7.20 4.52
CA MET A 225 -2.72 7.54 3.82
C MET A 225 -3.06 8.33 2.57
N ASN A 226 -2.70 9.60 2.53
CA ASN A 226 -2.96 10.50 1.42
C ASN A 226 -1.67 10.76 0.65
N ILE A 227 -1.62 10.37 -0.62
CA ILE A 227 -0.52 10.62 -1.55
C ILE A 227 -0.94 11.73 -2.49
N ILE A 228 -0.21 12.83 -2.48
CA ILE A 228 -0.49 14.01 -3.30
C ILE A 228 0.53 14.09 -4.42
N THR A 229 0.06 14.13 -5.66
CA THR A 229 0.91 14.25 -6.85
C THR A 229 1.21 15.71 -7.20
N SER A 230 2.29 15.93 -7.92
CA SER A 230 2.66 17.24 -8.47
C SER A 230 1.64 17.70 -9.52
N GLY A 231 1.40 18.99 -9.61
CA GLY A 231 0.50 19.63 -10.55
C GLY A 231 0.94 21.04 -10.89
N ILE A 232 0.02 21.88 -11.39
CA ILE A 232 0.29 23.26 -11.84
C ILE A 232 0.95 24.13 -10.76
N ASP A 233 0.69 23.84 -9.47
CA ASP A 233 1.28 24.57 -8.34
C ASP A 233 2.73 24.18 -8.02
N SER A 234 3.33 23.26 -8.80
CA SER A 234 4.71 22.82 -8.64
C SER A 234 5.66 23.78 -9.38
N ASP A 235 6.87 23.95 -8.82
CA ASP A 235 7.91 24.75 -9.50
C ASP A 235 8.29 24.07 -10.83
N PRO A 236 8.48 24.86 -11.91
CA PRO A 236 8.94 24.34 -13.20
C PRO A 236 10.26 23.58 -13.07
N GLY A 237 10.37 22.46 -13.78
CA GLY A 237 11.62 21.71 -13.79
C GLY A 237 11.51 20.39 -14.55
N PHE A 238 12.66 19.89 -14.93
CA PHE A 238 12.81 18.59 -15.59
C PHE A 238 13.91 17.80 -14.89
N ARG A 239 13.73 16.48 -14.79
CA ARG A 239 14.64 15.61 -14.07
C ARG A 239 14.80 14.28 -14.79
N ILE A 240 16.06 13.82 -14.87
CA ILE A 240 16.43 12.46 -15.26
C ILE A 240 17.16 11.83 -14.07
N LYS A 241 16.77 10.63 -13.67
CA LYS A 241 17.40 9.86 -12.58
C LYS A 241 17.72 8.46 -13.04
N GLN A 242 18.96 8.02 -12.83
CA GLN A 242 19.41 6.64 -13.01
C GLN A 242 19.75 6.05 -11.64
N SER A 243 19.19 4.89 -11.30
CA SER A 243 19.47 4.17 -10.07
C SER A 243 19.99 2.77 -10.38
N VAL A 244 20.94 2.29 -9.57
CA VAL A 244 21.47 0.92 -9.60
C VAL A 244 21.56 0.38 -8.17
N GLY A 245 21.45 -0.94 -8.00
CA GLY A 245 21.50 -1.57 -6.68
C GLY A 245 21.86 -3.05 -6.74
N ASN A 246 21.67 -3.75 -5.62
CA ASN A 246 21.84 -5.19 -5.53
C ASN A 246 20.98 -5.93 -6.56
N ASP A 247 21.30 -7.18 -6.82
CA ASP A 247 20.53 -8.13 -7.62
C ASP A 247 20.16 -7.54 -8.99
N GLN A 248 21.15 -6.90 -9.65
CA GLN A 248 21.05 -6.23 -10.95
C GLN A 248 19.93 -5.18 -11.06
N TYR A 249 19.51 -4.62 -9.91
CA TYR A 249 18.51 -3.56 -9.93
C TYR A 249 18.96 -2.37 -10.75
N LEU A 250 18.16 -2.01 -11.72
CA LEU A 250 18.36 -0.87 -12.62
C LEU A 250 17.04 -0.14 -12.78
N ARG A 251 17.06 1.19 -12.58
CA ARG A 251 15.88 2.02 -12.82
C ARG A 251 16.25 3.35 -13.45
N THR A 252 15.59 3.68 -14.57
CA THR A 252 15.65 4.96 -15.22
C THR A 252 14.33 5.68 -15.03
N SER A 253 14.37 6.95 -14.59
CA SER A 253 13.17 7.77 -14.41
C SER A 253 13.37 9.13 -15.06
N ILE A 254 12.32 9.62 -15.73
CA ILE A 254 12.27 10.95 -16.34
C ILE A 254 10.99 11.61 -15.82
N SER A 255 11.07 12.82 -15.34
CA SER A 255 9.89 13.59 -14.89
C SER A 255 10.07 15.07 -15.18
N GLY A 256 8.95 15.77 -15.35
CA GLY A 256 8.98 17.21 -15.56
C GLY A 256 7.64 17.86 -15.32
N THR A 257 7.68 19.14 -14.99
CA THR A 257 6.52 20.02 -14.86
C THR A 257 6.82 21.38 -15.44
N THR A 258 5.83 21.94 -16.12
CA THR A 258 5.94 23.31 -16.65
C THR A 258 5.69 24.37 -15.58
N GLY A 259 5.10 23.96 -14.43
CA GLY A 259 4.46 24.94 -13.54
C GLY A 259 3.31 25.69 -14.25
N PRO A 260 2.83 26.81 -13.66
CA PRO A 260 1.81 27.64 -14.29
C PRO A 260 2.39 28.44 -15.46
N LEU A 261 1.79 28.28 -16.64
CA LEU A 261 2.12 29.06 -17.83
C LEU A 261 1.22 30.31 -17.90
N GLU A 262 1.67 31.37 -18.58
CA GLU A 262 0.95 32.66 -18.69
C GLU A 262 -0.48 32.52 -19.24
N ASN A 263 -0.72 31.53 -20.09
CA ASN A 263 -2.03 31.23 -20.65
C ASN A 263 -2.91 30.36 -19.71
N GLY A 264 -2.49 30.11 -18.46
CA GLY A 264 -3.21 29.34 -17.46
C GLY A 264 -3.16 27.82 -17.66
N TRP A 265 -2.32 27.31 -18.55
CA TRP A 265 -2.03 25.87 -18.66
C TRP A 265 -0.91 25.45 -17.72
N GLY A 266 -0.93 24.19 -17.34
CA GLY A 266 0.18 23.51 -16.68
C GLY A 266 0.20 22.05 -17.09
N ALA A 267 1.40 21.47 -17.20
CA ALA A 267 1.59 20.08 -17.53
C ALA A 267 2.63 19.43 -16.61
N THR A 268 2.33 18.23 -16.12
CA THR A 268 3.26 17.39 -15.37
C THR A 268 3.28 16.01 -15.99
N PHE A 269 4.47 15.44 -16.18
CA PHE A 269 4.63 14.08 -16.69
C PHE A 269 5.74 13.34 -15.96
N ALA A 270 5.65 12.02 -15.96
CA ALA A 270 6.75 11.14 -15.55
C ALA A 270 6.70 9.82 -16.33
N TYR A 271 7.86 9.25 -16.52
CA TYR A 271 8.05 7.90 -17.01
C TYR A 271 9.19 7.23 -16.24
N SER A 272 9.00 5.97 -15.87
CA SER A 272 10.06 5.17 -15.27
C SER A 272 10.07 3.76 -15.86
N HIS A 273 11.25 3.20 -16.03
CA HIS A 273 11.46 1.79 -16.33
C HIS A 273 12.35 1.19 -15.24
N LYS A 274 11.97 0.03 -14.69
CA LYS A 274 12.78 -0.72 -13.72
C LYS A 274 12.93 -2.17 -14.15
N ARG A 275 14.04 -2.78 -13.74
CA ARG A 275 14.30 -4.21 -13.82
C ARG A 275 15.27 -4.65 -12.72
N GLY A 276 15.27 -5.93 -12.39
CA GLY A 276 16.20 -6.52 -11.43
C GLY A 276 15.92 -8.01 -11.22
N ASP A 277 16.86 -8.74 -10.65
CA ASP A 277 16.72 -10.19 -10.41
C ASP A 277 15.93 -10.49 -9.12
N GLY A 278 15.81 -9.47 -8.20
CA GLY A 278 15.18 -9.64 -6.90
C GLY A 278 16.08 -10.32 -5.86
N TYR A 279 15.77 -10.08 -4.57
CA TYR A 279 16.53 -10.64 -3.45
C TYR A 279 16.37 -12.17 -3.33
N ALA A 280 15.15 -12.67 -3.37
CA ALA A 280 14.89 -14.10 -3.36
C ALA A 280 15.08 -14.70 -4.76
N ASP A 281 15.42 -15.99 -4.81
CA ASP A 281 15.65 -16.69 -6.07
C ASP A 281 14.44 -16.58 -7.00
N GLN A 282 14.67 -16.17 -8.25
CA GLN A 282 13.65 -16.02 -9.28
C GLN A 282 12.51 -15.04 -8.92
N THR A 283 12.76 -14.05 -8.08
CA THR A 283 11.84 -12.93 -7.86
C THR A 283 12.18 -11.71 -8.71
N TRP A 284 12.62 -11.97 -9.96
CA TRP A 284 12.93 -10.93 -10.92
C TRP A 284 11.73 -10.00 -11.18
N THR A 285 12.01 -8.75 -11.52
CA THR A 285 11.00 -7.74 -11.81
C THR A 285 11.30 -6.99 -13.09
N GLU A 286 10.27 -6.62 -13.81
CA GLU A 286 10.30 -5.70 -14.93
C GLU A 286 9.01 -4.87 -14.94
N GLY A 287 9.14 -3.54 -15.08
CA GLY A 287 7.97 -2.69 -15.07
C GLY A 287 8.22 -1.31 -15.65
N HIS A 288 7.12 -0.71 -16.09
CA HIS A 288 7.05 0.66 -16.61
C HIS A 288 6.04 1.45 -15.79
N PHE A 289 6.34 2.71 -15.53
CA PHE A 289 5.40 3.66 -14.95
C PHE A 289 5.23 4.85 -15.88
N TYR A 290 4.01 5.31 -16.01
CA TYR A 290 3.71 6.55 -16.72
C TYR A 290 2.71 7.41 -15.95
N PHE A 291 2.90 8.70 -16.04
CA PHE A 291 2.02 9.72 -15.48
C PHE A 291 1.95 10.91 -16.42
N LEU A 292 0.74 11.40 -16.65
CA LEU A 292 0.47 12.66 -17.34
C LEU A 292 -0.62 13.41 -16.58
N ARG A 293 -0.39 14.66 -16.30
CA ARG A 293 -1.41 15.58 -15.79
C ARG A 293 -1.39 16.88 -16.58
N LEU A 294 -2.56 17.33 -16.98
CA LEU A 294 -2.81 18.58 -17.65
C LEU A 294 -3.77 19.39 -16.79
N ASP A 295 -3.37 20.60 -16.44
CA ASP A 295 -4.16 21.54 -15.67
C ASP A 295 -4.49 22.77 -16.52
N LYS A 296 -5.68 23.34 -16.33
CA LYS A 296 -6.13 24.56 -17.00
C LYS A 296 -6.91 25.44 -16.03
N GLU A 297 -6.46 26.67 -15.86
CA GLU A 297 -7.19 27.72 -15.16
C GLU A 297 -8.14 28.44 -16.13
N LEU A 298 -9.42 28.50 -15.79
CA LEU A 298 -10.51 29.09 -16.58
C LEU A 298 -11.37 30.00 -15.68
N GLY A 299 -10.93 31.21 -15.46
CA GLY A 299 -11.64 32.15 -14.57
C GLY A 299 -11.68 31.62 -13.14
N ASN A 300 -12.86 31.29 -12.63
CA ASN A 300 -13.07 30.74 -11.31
C ASN A 300 -13.09 29.19 -11.27
N HIS A 301 -12.73 28.54 -12.37
CA HIS A 301 -12.55 27.08 -12.46
C HIS A 301 -11.08 26.72 -12.64
N ARG A 302 -10.67 25.59 -12.05
CA ARG A 302 -9.44 24.89 -12.39
C ARG A 302 -9.79 23.47 -12.79
N LEU A 303 -9.60 23.17 -14.06
CA LEU A 303 -9.79 21.83 -14.62
C LEU A 303 -8.47 21.09 -14.63
N SER A 304 -8.50 19.81 -14.25
CA SER A 304 -7.34 18.92 -14.34
C SER A 304 -7.76 17.58 -14.96
N PHE A 305 -6.96 17.12 -15.91
CA PHE A 305 -7.01 15.76 -16.40
C PHE A 305 -5.74 15.04 -15.96
N SER A 306 -5.84 13.80 -15.47
CA SER A 306 -4.64 12.98 -15.27
C SER A 306 -4.86 11.53 -15.68
N ALA A 307 -3.76 10.93 -16.19
CA ALA A 307 -3.65 9.54 -16.56
C ALA A 307 -2.39 8.96 -15.90
N MET A 308 -2.49 7.76 -15.30
CA MET A 308 -1.35 7.05 -14.73
C MET A 308 -1.53 5.54 -14.87
N GLY A 309 -0.41 4.82 -14.87
CA GLY A 309 -0.41 3.36 -14.83
C GLY A 309 0.99 2.81 -14.66
N ALA A 310 1.06 1.57 -14.17
CA ALA A 310 2.29 0.86 -13.89
C ALA A 310 2.22 -0.58 -14.42
N PRO A 311 2.29 -0.81 -15.75
CA PRO A 311 2.39 -2.17 -16.28
C PRO A 311 3.64 -2.83 -15.75
N GLN A 312 3.48 -4.02 -15.15
CA GLN A 312 4.59 -4.74 -14.51
C GLN A 312 4.44 -6.25 -14.66
N LYS A 313 5.57 -6.96 -14.51
CA LYS A 313 5.67 -8.40 -14.40
C LYS A 313 6.78 -8.75 -13.43
N HIS A 314 6.52 -9.68 -12.50
CA HIS A 314 7.54 -10.12 -11.55
C HIS A 314 7.31 -11.55 -11.06
N GLY A 315 8.39 -12.24 -10.72
CA GLY A 315 8.34 -13.51 -10.03
C GLY A 315 8.03 -13.31 -8.53
N GLN A 316 7.32 -14.24 -7.93
CA GLN A 316 6.92 -14.16 -6.53
C GLN A 316 7.47 -15.33 -5.70
N ARG A 317 7.62 -15.08 -4.39
CA ARG A 317 7.79 -16.04 -3.33
C ARG A 317 6.59 -15.93 -2.39
N SER A 318 5.55 -16.74 -2.63
CA SER A 318 4.20 -16.48 -2.10
C SER A 318 3.93 -17.11 -0.73
N TYR A 319 4.67 -18.14 -0.32
CA TYR A 319 4.35 -18.89 0.91
C TYR A 319 5.48 -18.78 1.93
N SER A 320 5.10 -18.46 3.17
CA SER A 320 5.94 -18.64 4.35
C SER A 320 6.32 -20.12 4.52
N GLN A 321 7.46 -20.37 5.14
CA GLN A 321 7.98 -21.70 5.41
C GLN A 321 8.38 -21.80 6.89
N SER A 322 8.58 -23.01 7.41
CA SER A 322 9.13 -23.20 8.74
C SER A 322 10.48 -22.49 8.89
N ILE A 323 10.79 -22.04 10.09
CA ILE A 323 12.06 -21.33 10.37
C ILE A 323 13.26 -22.18 9.92
N ALA A 324 13.23 -23.50 10.23
CA ALA A 324 14.31 -24.42 9.90
C ALA A 324 14.47 -24.70 8.38
N THR A 325 13.43 -24.42 7.56
CA THR A 325 13.56 -24.45 6.10
C THR A 325 14.52 -23.37 5.61
N TRP A 326 14.48 -22.19 6.23
CA TRP A 326 15.34 -21.08 5.86
C TRP A 326 16.74 -21.19 6.45
N ASP A 327 16.82 -21.37 7.78
CA ASP A 327 18.04 -21.35 8.56
C ASP A 327 17.89 -22.29 9.76
N LEU A 328 18.62 -23.41 9.73
CA LEU A 328 18.51 -24.43 10.76
C LEU A 328 19.17 -23.97 12.06
N ASP A 329 20.29 -23.28 11.99
CA ASP A 329 20.99 -22.81 13.20
C ASP A 329 20.15 -21.76 13.93
N TYR A 330 19.59 -20.80 13.19
CA TYR A 330 18.65 -19.82 13.76
C TYR A 330 17.42 -20.51 14.37
N ALA A 331 16.87 -21.54 13.70
CA ALA A 331 15.73 -22.29 14.20
C ALA A 331 16.03 -22.97 15.54
N LEU A 332 17.19 -23.62 15.65
CA LEU A 332 17.63 -24.27 16.89
C LEU A 332 17.84 -23.27 18.03
N GLU A 333 18.38 -22.08 17.73
CA GLU A 333 18.48 -20.98 18.71
C GLU A 333 17.12 -20.50 19.23
N GLN A 334 16.07 -20.59 18.38
CA GLN A 334 14.69 -20.28 18.78
C GLN A 334 13.96 -21.44 19.45
N GLY A 335 14.63 -22.57 19.67
CA GLY A 335 14.06 -23.75 20.33
C GLY A 335 13.15 -24.60 19.42
N VAL A 336 13.32 -24.51 18.09
CA VAL A 336 12.56 -25.32 17.14
C VAL A 336 12.90 -26.80 17.29
N ASP A 337 11.88 -27.62 17.45
CA ASP A 337 11.99 -29.08 17.42
C ASP A 337 11.62 -29.61 16.01
N THR A 338 12.65 -29.86 15.20
CA THR A 338 12.47 -30.35 13.82
C THR A 338 11.92 -31.77 13.73
N SER A 339 11.94 -32.55 14.82
CA SER A 339 11.32 -33.90 14.84
C SER A 339 9.80 -33.86 14.71
N ARG A 340 9.20 -32.72 14.94
CA ARG A 340 7.75 -32.48 14.78
C ARG A 340 7.33 -32.17 13.35
N TYR A 341 8.29 -31.90 12.45
CA TYR A 341 7.95 -31.57 11.07
C TYR A 341 7.51 -32.81 10.27
N PRO A 342 6.54 -32.64 9.35
CA PRO A 342 6.19 -33.70 8.42
C PRO A 342 7.40 -34.19 7.62
N ALA A 343 7.40 -35.48 7.28
CA ALA A 343 8.46 -36.04 6.45
C ALA A 343 8.56 -35.30 5.10
N GLY A 344 9.78 -34.95 4.69
CA GLY A 344 10.05 -34.29 3.42
C GLY A 344 10.01 -32.74 3.47
N VAL A 345 9.83 -32.14 4.65
CA VAL A 345 10.03 -30.68 4.82
C VAL A 345 11.51 -30.37 4.57
N PRO A 346 11.84 -29.51 3.60
CA PRO A 346 13.24 -29.17 3.33
C PRO A 346 13.80 -28.33 4.48
N LEU A 347 15.08 -28.57 4.85
CA LEU A 347 15.78 -27.84 5.90
C LEU A 347 16.98 -27.10 5.32
N ASP A 348 17.36 -26.00 5.96
CA ASP A 348 18.58 -25.20 5.72
C ASP A 348 18.80 -24.82 4.25
N LYS A 349 17.76 -24.29 3.61
CA LYS A 349 17.81 -23.89 2.19
C LYS A 349 18.34 -22.47 1.96
N GLY A 350 18.56 -21.70 3.02
CA GLY A 350 19.06 -20.32 2.99
C GLY A 350 17.96 -19.28 2.78
N LEU A 351 18.19 -18.04 3.21
CA LEU A 351 17.21 -16.95 3.23
C LEU A 351 16.71 -16.51 1.84
N ARG A 352 17.45 -16.84 0.78
CA ARG A 352 17.08 -16.55 -0.61
C ARG A 352 16.26 -17.64 -1.27
N TYR A 353 16.06 -18.77 -0.61
CA TYR A 353 15.30 -19.90 -1.12
C TYR A 353 13.89 -19.49 -1.56
N ASN A 354 13.49 -20.00 -2.73
CA ASN A 354 12.15 -19.87 -3.26
C ASN A 354 11.73 -21.23 -3.86
N ARG A 355 10.69 -21.83 -3.31
CA ARG A 355 10.20 -23.14 -3.76
C ARG A 355 9.47 -23.10 -5.12
N HIS A 356 9.07 -21.94 -5.59
CA HIS A 356 8.15 -21.79 -6.74
C HIS A 356 8.83 -21.83 -8.12
N TRP A 357 10.12 -22.11 -8.20
CA TRP A 357 10.79 -22.24 -9.47
C TRP A 357 11.49 -23.60 -9.60
N GLY A 358 11.77 -23.98 -10.85
CA GLY A 358 12.55 -25.16 -11.18
C GLY A 358 13.24 -24.99 -12.52
N TYR A 359 14.03 -25.98 -12.89
CA TYR A 359 14.59 -26.04 -14.23
C TYR A 359 13.61 -26.70 -15.18
N LEU A 360 13.53 -26.15 -16.40
CA LEU A 360 12.73 -26.70 -17.49
C LEU A 360 13.55 -26.67 -18.78
N GLU A 361 13.72 -27.84 -19.39
CA GLU A 361 14.29 -28.04 -20.70
C GLU A 361 13.21 -28.60 -21.62
N ARG A 362 12.70 -27.78 -22.52
CA ARG A 362 11.67 -28.18 -23.44
C ARG A 362 12.30 -28.92 -24.60
N TYR A 363 11.73 -30.05 -25.02
CA TYR A 363 12.17 -30.81 -26.18
C TYR A 363 11.01 -31.34 -26.99
N LYS A 364 11.28 -31.64 -28.25
CA LYS A 364 10.30 -32.24 -29.17
C LYS A 364 10.88 -33.52 -29.76
N LEU A 365 10.08 -34.56 -29.81
CA LEU A 365 10.41 -35.78 -30.52
C LEU A 365 10.12 -35.57 -31.99
N THR A 366 11.10 -35.86 -32.83
CA THR A 366 10.94 -35.86 -34.31
C THR A 366 10.29 -37.13 -34.77
N SER A 367 9.81 -37.16 -35.99
CA SER A 367 9.27 -38.39 -36.62
C SER A 367 10.32 -39.47 -36.79
N SER A 368 11.62 -39.14 -36.79
CA SER A 368 12.76 -40.11 -36.82
C SER A 368 13.11 -40.65 -35.42
N GLY A 369 12.49 -40.17 -34.36
CA GLY A 369 12.78 -40.53 -32.96
C GLY A 369 13.92 -39.71 -32.33
N ASP A 370 14.47 -38.72 -33.04
CA ASP A 370 15.49 -37.81 -32.51
C ASP A 370 14.84 -36.75 -31.58
N THR A 371 15.61 -36.24 -30.65
CA THR A 371 15.14 -35.19 -29.73
C THR A 371 15.76 -33.85 -30.08
N ILE A 372 14.92 -32.83 -30.24
CA ILE A 372 15.38 -31.44 -30.40
C ILE A 372 15.13 -30.70 -29.14
N HIS A 373 16.20 -30.27 -28.47
CA HIS A 373 16.16 -29.59 -27.18
C HIS A 373 16.18 -28.08 -27.32
N ALA A 374 15.36 -27.38 -26.53
CA ALA A 374 15.50 -25.94 -26.27
C ALA A 374 16.53 -25.72 -25.15
N PRO A 375 17.09 -24.53 -24.99
CA PRO A 375 17.97 -24.24 -23.85
C PRO A 375 17.24 -24.47 -22.52
N ARG A 376 17.95 -25.08 -21.56
CA ARG A 376 17.45 -25.23 -20.20
C ARG A 376 17.28 -23.87 -19.54
N GLU A 377 16.08 -23.58 -19.02
CA GLU A 377 15.73 -22.32 -18.39
C GLU A 377 15.37 -22.51 -16.91
N LYS A 378 15.56 -21.46 -16.10
CA LYS A 378 14.97 -21.35 -14.77
C LYS A 378 13.57 -20.77 -14.93
N TYR A 379 12.57 -21.50 -14.51
CA TYR A 379 11.19 -21.13 -14.69
C TYR A 379 10.47 -20.97 -13.33
N ASN A 380 9.98 -19.75 -13.03
CA ASN A 380 9.16 -19.52 -11.85
C ASN A 380 7.69 -19.72 -12.20
N THR A 381 7.00 -20.60 -11.46
CA THR A 381 5.57 -20.91 -11.66
C THR A 381 4.66 -19.86 -11.06
N ARG A 382 5.19 -18.99 -10.20
CA ARG A 382 4.47 -17.89 -9.55
C ARG A 382 4.92 -16.55 -10.12
N VAL A 383 4.31 -16.14 -11.21
CA VAL A 383 4.58 -14.88 -11.87
C VAL A 383 3.32 -14.02 -11.80
N ASN A 384 3.44 -12.84 -11.21
CA ASN A 384 2.40 -11.83 -11.24
C ASN A 384 2.65 -10.86 -12.41
N TYR A 385 1.62 -10.53 -13.14
CA TYR A 385 1.65 -9.50 -14.17
C TYR A 385 0.36 -8.70 -14.13
N TYR A 386 0.48 -7.38 -14.14
CA TYR A 386 -0.69 -6.53 -13.99
C TYR A 386 -0.49 -5.15 -14.60
N HIS A 387 -1.57 -4.58 -15.13
CA HIS A 387 -1.65 -3.20 -15.56
C HIS A 387 -2.99 -2.61 -15.14
N LYS A 388 -2.95 -1.53 -14.33
CA LYS A 388 -4.14 -0.85 -13.79
C LYS A 388 -4.12 0.64 -14.15
N PRO A 389 -4.34 1.03 -15.42
CA PRO A 389 -4.44 2.43 -15.79
C PRO A 389 -5.60 3.11 -15.05
N ARG A 390 -5.35 4.35 -14.65
CA ARG A 390 -6.34 5.21 -14.03
C ARG A 390 -6.37 6.56 -14.72
N PHE A 391 -7.58 7.01 -15.02
CA PHE A 391 -7.88 8.31 -15.61
C PHE A 391 -8.77 9.08 -14.65
N ASN A 392 -8.54 10.38 -14.50
CA ASN A 392 -9.46 11.22 -13.75
C ASN A 392 -9.55 12.63 -14.33
N ILE A 393 -10.73 13.21 -14.17
CA ILE A 393 -11.03 14.60 -14.48
C ILE A 393 -11.46 15.24 -13.17
N ARG A 394 -10.91 16.42 -12.89
CA ARG A 394 -11.25 17.22 -11.71
C ARG A 394 -11.65 18.59 -12.14
N ASP A 395 -12.66 19.12 -11.48
CA ASP A 395 -13.07 20.51 -11.54
C ASP A 395 -13.05 21.10 -10.13
N TYR A 396 -12.30 22.14 -9.98
CA TYR A 396 -12.35 23.02 -8.81
C TYR A 396 -13.05 24.28 -9.22
N TRP A 397 -14.21 24.55 -8.62
CA TRP A 397 -15.02 25.70 -8.89
C TRP A 397 -15.14 26.60 -7.66
N GLN A 398 -14.53 27.78 -7.72
CA GLN A 398 -14.76 28.85 -6.76
C GLN A 398 -16.02 29.62 -7.15
N VAL A 399 -17.19 29.21 -6.63
CA VAL A 399 -18.47 29.82 -6.94
C VAL A 399 -18.50 31.31 -6.52
N ASN A 400 -17.99 31.56 -5.31
CA ASN A 400 -17.75 32.90 -4.77
C ASN A 400 -16.64 32.82 -3.68
N LYS A 401 -16.39 33.90 -2.94
CA LYS A 401 -15.34 33.95 -1.92
C LYS A 401 -15.56 32.99 -0.74
N ASP A 402 -16.79 32.54 -0.50
CA ASP A 402 -17.17 31.72 0.64
C ASP A 402 -17.59 30.30 0.26
N LEU A 403 -17.81 29.99 -1.04
CA LEU A 403 -18.27 28.69 -1.53
C LEU A 403 -17.35 28.14 -2.61
N TYR A 404 -16.84 26.94 -2.36
CA TYR A 404 -16.02 26.14 -3.26
C TYR A 404 -16.69 24.80 -3.52
N ILE A 405 -16.64 24.33 -4.76
CA ILE A 405 -17.16 23.02 -5.16
C ILE A 405 -16.03 22.24 -5.85
N TYR A 406 -15.84 21.01 -5.44
CA TYR A 406 -14.85 20.08 -5.98
C TYR A 406 -15.57 18.90 -6.61
N ASN A 407 -15.23 18.59 -7.84
CA ASN A 407 -15.77 17.43 -8.53
C ASN A 407 -14.61 16.56 -9.03
N ILE A 408 -14.69 15.27 -8.82
CA ILE A 408 -13.75 14.29 -9.33
C ILE A 408 -14.52 13.16 -9.98
N ALA A 409 -14.36 12.97 -11.28
CA ALA A 409 -14.79 11.77 -11.99
C ALA A 409 -13.56 10.94 -12.34
N TYR A 410 -13.62 9.62 -12.14
CA TYR A 410 -12.49 8.74 -12.41
C TYR A 410 -12.91 7.40 -13.00
N LEU A 411 -11.99 6.81 -13.76
CA LEU A 411 -12.08 5.47 -14.34
C LEU A 411 -10.76 4.74 -14.10
N SER A 412 -10.84 3.49 -13.62
CA SER A 412 -9.69 2.59 -13.53
C SER A 412 -10.03 1.28 -14.20
N LEU A 413 -9.14 0.82 -15.08
CA LEU A 413 -9.25 -0.45 -15.79
C LEU A 413 -8.06 -1.31 -15.39
N GLY A 414 -8.30 -2.48 -14.80
CA GLY A 414 -7.25 -3.39 -14.39
C GLY A 414 -7.27 -4.65 -15.23
N GLN A 415 -6.13 -5.10 -15.70
CA GLN A 415 -5.99 -6.37 -16.42
C GLN A 415 -4.71 -7.07 -16.00
N GLY A 416 -4.82 -8.36 -15.71
CA GLY A 416 -3.67 -9.16 -15.34
C GLY A 416 -4.02 -10.37 -14.52
N GLY A 417 -2.99 -11.04 -14.00
CA GLY A 417 -3.18 -12.25 -13.21
C GLY A 417 -1.91 -12.75 -12.57
N GLY A 418 -2.01 -13.90 -11.92
CA GLY A 418 -0.91 -14.60 -11.30
C GLY A 418 -0.87 -16.06 -11.76
N THR A 419 0.29 -16.52 -12.23
CA THR A 419 0.45 -17.91 -12.64
C THR A 419 0.62 -18.86 -11.46
N ARG A 420 0.25 -20.12 -11.64
CA ARG A 420 0.46 -21.20 -10.69
C ARG A 420 0.48 -22.55 -11.40
N LEU A 421 1.26 -23.49 -10.85
CA LEU A 421 1.21 -24.89 -11.27
C LEU A 421 -0.05 -25.54 -10.68
N ASN A 422 -0.76 -26.32 -11.48
CA ASN A 422 -2.02 -26.95 -11.06
C ASN A 422 -1.77 -28.08 -10.06
N ASN A 423 -0.82 -28.98 -10.35
CA ASN A 423 -0.38 -30.04 -9.43
C ASN A 423 1.06 -29.80 -9.01
N THR A 424 1.29 -29.66 -7.70
CA THR A 424 2.62 -29.42 -7.15
C THR A 424 3.43 -30.70 -7.06
N ARG A 425 4.52 -30.78 -7.85
CA ARG A 425 5.57 -31.80 -7.70
C ARG A 425 6.82 -31.11 -7.22
N MET A 426 7.47 -31.70 -6.21
CA MET A 426 8.69 -31.16 -5.64
C MET A 426 9.85 -32.15 -5.93
N ASN A 427 11.02 -31.61 -6.23
CA ASN A 427 12.26 -32.37 -6.29
C ASN A 427 12.86 -32.55 -4.88
N GLU A 428 14.00 -33.26 -4.78
CA GLU A 428 14.69 -33.50 -3.50
C GLU A 428 15.20 -32.21 -2.82
N ASP A 429 15.42 -31.15 -3.60
CA ASP A 429 15.83 -29.83 -3.09
C ASP A 429 14.65 -29.00 -2.55
N GLY A 430 13.42 -29.50 -2.63
CA GLY A 430 12.23 -28.78 -2.20
C GLY A 430 11.77 -27.71 -3.18
N GLN A 431 12.21 -27.76 -4.45
CA GLN A 431 11.78 -26.87 -5.53
C GLN A 431 10.82 -27.58 -6.49
N MET A 432 10.12 -26.82 -7.34
CA MET A 432 9.22 -27.37 -8.34
C MET A 432 9.95 -28.29 -9.33
N ASP A 433 9.48 -29.54 -9.47
CA ASP A 433 10.02 -30.51 -10.44
C ASP A 433 9.29 -30.36 -11.79
N LEU A 434 9.57 -29.28 -12.50
CA LEU A 434 8.94 -28.94 -13.76
C LEU A 434 9.33 -29.87 -14.88
N GLN A 435 10.57 -30.37 -14.86
CA GLN A 435 11.04 -31.31 -15.89
C GLN A 435 10.23 -32.60 -15.84
N LYS A 436 10.00 -33.13 -14.63
CA LYS A 436 9.21 -34.33 -14.46
C LYS A 436 7.76 -34.15 -14.93
N SER A 437 7.15 -32.99 -14.62
CA SER A 437 5.80 -32.65 -15.12
C SER A 437 5.78 -32.60 -16.66
N TYR A 438 6.80 -31.96 -17.27
CA TYR A 438 6.95 -31.89 -18.70
C TYR A 438 7.10 -33.27 -19.37
N ASP A 439 7.96 -34.11 -18.81
CA ASP A 439 8.24 -35.45 -19.33
C ASP A 439 7.00 -36.36 -19.22
N ILE A 440 6.24 -36.27 -18.11
CA ILE A 440 4.97 -37.01 -17.92
C ILE A 440 3.96 -36.58 -18.97
N ASN A 441 3.78 -35.28 -19.20
CA ASN A 441 2.80 -34.77 -20.16
C ASN A 441 3.15 -35.17 -21.60
N LEU A 442 4.43 -35.13 -21.96
CA LEU A 442 4.89 -35.46 -23.30
C LEU A 442 4.77 -36.96 -23.61
N SER A 443 4.99 -37.80 -22.60
CA SER A 443 5.09 -39.26 -22.77
C SER A 443 3.86 -40.02 -22.22
N ASN A 444 2.73 -39.35 -21.94
CA ASN A 444 1.54 -39.98 -21.36
C ASN A 444 1.08 -41.18 -22.22
N PRO A 445 1.28 -42.42 -21.76
CA PRO A 445 1.02 -43.60 -22.60
C PRO A 445 -0.47 -43.97 -22.66
N PHE A 446 -1.28 -43.51 -21.69
CA PHE A 446 -2.71 -43.85 -21.59
C PHE A 446 -3.59 -42.87 -22.34
N GLN A 447 -3.16 -41.59 -22.37
CA GLN A 447 -3.89 -40.51 -23.08
C GLN A 447 -2.86 -39.61 -23.80
N PRO A 448 -2.44 -39.99 -25.00
CA PRO A 448 -1.43 -39.25 -25.75
C PRO A 448 -1.79 -37.78 -25.92
N GLY A 449 -0.88 -36.90 -25.52
CA GLY A 449 -1.05 -35.46 -25.58
C GLY A 449 -1.84 -34.84 -24.43
N ARG A 450 -2.39 -35.62 -23.48
CA ARG A 450 -3.03 -35.08 -22.27
C ARG A 450 -1.99 -34.50 -21.33
N ALA A 451 -2.12 -33.23 -20.98
CA ALA A 451 -1.39 -32.65 -19.87
C ALA A 451 -2.04 -33.06 -18.54
N SER A 452 -1.28 -33.71 -17.64
CA SER A 452 -1.66 -33.97 -16.25
C SER A 452 -1.39 -32.76 -15.36
N ASP A 453 -0.30 -32.03 -15.65
CA ASP A 453 0.13 -30.83 -14.94
C ASP A 453 0.16 -29.68 -15.95
N ILE A 454 -0.43 -28.55 -15.61
CA ILE A 454 -0.42 -27.35 -16.43
C ILE A 454 -0.01 -26.14 -15.58
N ILE A 455 0.53 -25.13 -16.21
CA ILE A 455 0.57 -23.82 -15.61
C ILE A 455 -0.72 -23.11 -16.00
N ALA A 456 -1.47 -22.69 -15.02
CA ALA A 456 -2.66 -21.89 -15.17
C ALA A 456 -2.43 -20.47 -14.64
N THR A 457 -3.18 -19.49 -15.11
CA THR A 457 -3.16 -18.13 -14.57
C THR A 457 -4.52 -17.76 -14.00
N ALA A 458 -4.53 -17.26 -12.76
CA ALA A 458 -5.70 -16.66 -12.14
C ALA A 458 -5.79 -15.21 -12.62
N ARG A 459 -6.78 -14.91 -13.46
CA ARG A 459 -7.04 -13.57 -14.00
C ARG A 459 -7.91 -12.78 -13.03
N ASN A 460 -7.59 -11.49 -12.86
CA ASN A 460 -8.31 -10.56 -12.02
C ASN A 460 -8.47 -9.24 -12.77
N ASN A 461 -9.46 -9.18 -13.67
CA ASN A 461 -9.73 -7.97 -14.44
C ASN A 461 -10.68 -7.06 -13.66
N HIS A 462 -10.42 -5.76 -13.69
CA HIS A 462 -11.20 -4.78 -12.95
C HIS A 462 -11.71 -3.66 -13.84
N MET A 463 -12.96 -3.28 -13.68
CA MET A 463 -13.51 -2.02 -14.15
C MET A 463 -14.09 -1.26 -12.97
N TRP A 464 -13.55 -0.08 -12.70
CA TRP A 464 -13.94 0.74 -11.57
C TRP A 464 -14.08 2.20 -12.00
N TYR A 465 -15.25 2.78 -11.79
CA TYR A 465 -15.48 4.21 -11.99
C TYR A 465 -16.22 4.81 -10.82
N GLY A 466 -16.05 6.11 -10.64
CA GLY A 466 -16.70 6.83 -9.57
C GLY A 466 -16.77 8.32 -9.80
N TRP A 467 -17.63 8.94 -9.01
CA TRP A 467 -17.81 10.37 -8.94
C TRP A 467 -17.86 10.81 -7.50
N LEU A 468 -16.96 11.71 -7.11
CA LEU A 468 -16.91 12.36 -5.82
C LEU A 468 -17.19 13.85 -6.03
N SER A 469 -18.08 14.40 -5.22
CA SER A 469 -18.35 15.83 -5.19
C SER A 469 -18.38 16.32 -3.75
N GLN A 470 -17.76 17.48 -3.50
CA GLN A 470 -17.72 18.13 -2.18
C GLN A 470 -17.93 19.62 -2.36
N ALA A 471 -18.75 20.21 -1.51
CA ALA A 471 -18.92 21.64 -1.37
C ALA A 471 -18.42 22.08 0.00
N ASP A 472 -17.54 23.08 0.04
CA ASP A 472 -17.03 23.74 1.25
C ASP A 472 -17.58 25.15 1.30
N TYR A 473 -18.31 25.48 2.38
CA TYR A 473 -18.95 26.77 2.58
C TYR A 473 -18.50 27.43 3.88
N GLN A 474 -17.94 28.63 3.78
CA GLN A 474 -17.60 29.47 4.91
C GLN A 474 -18.85 30.25 5.35
N ILE A 475 -19.47 29.81 6.45
CA ILE A 475 -20.72 30.43 6.97
C ILE A 475 -20.42 31.84 7.51
N ASN A 476 -19.30 31.95 8.24
CA ASN A 476 -18.80 33.23 8.75
C ASN A 476 -17.32 33.06 9.16
N GLY A 477 -16.74 34.06 9.82
CA GLY A 477 -15.30 34.06 10.16
C GLY A 477 -14.84 32.95 11.10
N VAL A 478 -15.74 32.16 11.71
CA VAL A 478 -15.43 31.08 12.68
C VAL A 478 -16.12 29.76 12.38
N PHE A 479 -17.16 29.73 11.58
CA PHE A 479 -17.89 28.52 11.21
C PHE A 479 -17.76 28.23 9.72
N SER A 480 -17.38 26.98 9.40
CA SER A 480 -17.44 26.44 8.05
C SER A 480 -18.18 25.10 8.04
N THR A 481 -18.70 24.75 6.89
CA THR A 481 -19.35 23.46 6.67
C THR A 481 -18.90 22.86 5.36
N SER A 482 -18.78 21.54 5.36
CA SER A 482 -18.53 20.77 4.15
C SER A 482 -19.61 19.70 4.02
N PHE A 483 -20.05 19.46 2.80
CA PHE A 483 -20.96 18.35 2.50
C PHE A 483 -20.64 17.79 1.11
N GLY A 484 -20.93 16.52 0.92
CA GLY A 484 -20.64 15.91 -0.36
C GLY A 484 -21.17 14.49 -0.47
N PHE A 485 -20.90 13.91 -1.62
CA PHE A 485 -21.26 12.53 -1.92
C PHE A 485 -20.13 11.82 -2.66
N ASP A 486 -20.18 10.49 -2.61
CA ASP A 486 -19.23 9.58 -3.21
C ASP A 486 -19.98 8.39 -3.81
N LEU A 487 -19.98 8.31 -5.12
CA LEU A 487 -20.64 7.26 -5.89
C LEU A 487 -19.58 6.41 -6.59
N ARG A 488 -19.67 5.07 -6.47
CA ARG A 488 -18.74 4.14 -7.11
C ARG A 488 -19.46 2.93 -7.67
N TYR A 489 -18.95 2.45 -8.77
CA TYR A 489 -19.29 1.15 -9.34
C TYR A 489 -18.01 0.39 -9.66
N TYR A 490 -17.99 -0.87 -9.29
CA TYR A 490 -16.87 -1.77 -9.52
C TYR A 490 -17.39 -3.10 -10.06
N LYS A 491 -16.70 -3.64 -11.05
CA LYS A 491 -16.80 -5.00 -11.54
C LYS A 491 -15.41 -5.63 -11.50
N GLY A 492 -15.25 -6.72 -10.75
CA GLY A 492 -14.11 -7.62 -10.81
C GLY A 492 -14.50 -8.86 -11.57
N GLU A 493 -13.79 -9.22 -12.61
CA GLU A 493 -13.94 -10.46 -13.36
C GLU A 493 -12.81 -11.40 -12.98
N HIS A 494 -13.16 -12.54 -12.43
CA HIS A 494 -12.23 -13.53 -11.88
C HIS A 494 -12.41 -14.85 -12.60
N TYR A 495 -11.33 -15.33 -13.25
CA TYR A 495 -11.34 -16.64 -13.91
C TYR A 495 -9.94 -17.24 -13.89
N GLN A 496 -9.86 -18.52 -14.14
CA GLN A 496 -8.60 -19.20 -14.37
C GLN A 496 -8.53 -19.65 -15.85
N GLU A 497 -7.37 -19.51 -16.44
CA GLU A 497 -7.13 -19.92 -17.83
C GLU A 497 -5.86 -20.75 -17.94
N VAL A 498 -5.78 -21.59 -18.97
CA VAL A 498 -4.58 -22.34 -19.33
C VAL A 498 -3.51 -21.38 -19.79
N TYR A 499 -2.33 -21.40 -19.15
CA TYR A 499 -1.19 -20.56 -19.52
C TYR A 499 -0.11 -21.35 -20.28
N ASP A 500 0.15 -22.60 -19.88
CA ASP A 500 1.15 -23.47 -20.49
C ASP A 500 0.80 -24.94 -20.23
N PHE A 501 0.76 -25.75 -21.28
CA PHE A 501 0.48 -27.19 -21.18
C PHE A 501 1.68 -28.04 -20.74
N LEU A 502 2.86 -27.42 -20.50
CA LEU A 502 4.09 -28.13 -20.11
C LEU A 502 4.35 -29.38 -20.96
N GLY A 503 4.41 -29.25 -22.28
CA GLY A 503 4.65 -30.34 -23.21
C GLY A 503 3.42 -31.16 -23.67
N GLY A 504 2.29 -31.00 -22.99
CA GLY A 504 1.01 -31.56 -23.43
C GLY A 504 0.38 -30.79 -24.61
N GLN A 505 -0.68 -31.34 -25.17
CA GLN A 505 -1.44 -30.74 -26.27
C GLN A 505 -2.84 -30.29 -25.85
N TYR A 506 -3.37 -30.86 -24.75
CA TYR A 506 -4.67 -30.52 -24.22
C TYR A 506 -4.73 -30.86 -22.70
N PHE A 507 -5.64 -30.21 -22.01
CA PHE A 507 -6.00 -30.47 -20.62
C PHE A 507 -7.45 -30.94 -20.54
N LEU A 508 -7.71 -31.93 -19.70
CA LEU A 508 -9.07 -32.32 -19.38
C LEU A 508 -9.48 -31.64 -18.07
N GLU A 509 -10.40 -30.72 -18.21
CA GLU A 509 -11.06 -30.10 -17.07
C GLU A 509 -12.16 -31.06 -16.62
N ASP A 510 -11.91 -31.75 -15.51
CA ASP A 510 -12.78 -32.80 -14.96
C ASP A 510 -13.71 -32.31 -13.84
N GLY A 511 -13.76 -31.03 -13.67
CA GLY A 511 -14.63 -30.40 -12.68
C GLY A 511 -14.11 -30.40 -11.24
N GLN A 512 -13.01 -31.03 -10.94
CA GLN A 512 -12.48 -31.20 -9.59
C GLN A 512 -12.32 -29.91 -8.77
N TYR A 513 -12.28 -28.74 -9.43
CA TYR A 513 -12.24 -27.42 -8.83
C TYR A 513 -13.46 -26.54 -9.15
N SER A 514 -14.21 -26.89 -10.23
CA SER A 514 -15.46 -26.26 -10.59
C SER A 514 -16.69 -26.92 -9.94
N ASP A 515 -16.51 -28.11 -9.41
CA ASP A 515 -17.53 -28.90 -8.73
C ASP A 515 -18.13 -28.29 -7.50
N LEU A 516 -17.43 -27.31 -7.02
CA LEU A 516 -17.97 -26.54 -5.93
C LEU A 516 -19.29 -25.87 -6.33
N ASN A 517 -19.51 -25.64 -7.62
CA ASN A 517 -20.66 -24.88 -8.11
C ASN A 517 -21.65 -25.70 -8.97
N ASP A 518 -21.17 -26.55 -9.85
CA ASP A 518 -22.05 -27.40 -10.69
C ASP A 518 -21.49 -28.82 -10.85
N GLN A 519 -21.94 -29.73 -10.02
CA GLN A 519 -21.58 -31.17 -10.06
C GLN A 519 -22.09 -31.88 -11.34
N THR A 520 -22.95 -31.24 -12.12
CA THR A 520 -23.45 -31.77 -13.39
C THR A 520 -22.63 -31.32 -14.58
N ARG A 521 -21.67 -30.45 -14.38
CA ARG A 521 -20.82 -29.94 -15.46
C ARG A 521 -19.95 -31.06 -16.03
N PRO A 522 -20.02 -31.33 -17.35
CA PRO A 522 -19.28 -32.42 -17.94
C PRO A 522 -17.79 -32.12 -18.04
N THR A 523 -16.96 -33.16 -18.04
CA THR A 523 -15.54 -33.05 -18.35
C THR A 523 -15.34 -32.42 -19.73
N ILE A 524 -14.56 -31.34 -19.79
CA ILE A 524 -14.35 -30.56 -21.01
C ILE A 524 -12.89 -30.66 -21.43
N ARG A 525 -12.65 -30.93 -22.70
CA ARG A 525 -11.31 -30.89 -23.28
C ARG A 525 -10.95 -29.43 -23.60
N ARG A 526 -9.83 -28.97 -23.08
CA ARG A 526 -9.24 -27.65 -23.30
C ARG A 526 -7.97 -27.83 -24.09
N ASP A 527 -7.88 -27.32 -25.31
CA ASP A 527 -6.77 -27.52 -26.21
C ASP A 527 -6.08 -26.23 -26.68
N GLN A 528 -6.55 -25.08 -26.13
CA GLN A 528 -5.94 -23.78 -26.42
C GLN A 528 -5.41 -23.11 -25.17
N ILE A 529 -4.26 -22.41 -25.31
CA ILE A 529 -3.80 -21.46 -24.29
C ILE A 529 -4.83 -20.33 -24.22
N GLY A 530 -5.24 -19.94 -23.00
CA GLY A 530 -6.29 -18.99 -22.76
C GLY A 530 -7.69 -19.59 -22.56
N ASP A 531 -7.85 -20.92 -22.75
CA ASP A 531 -9.10 -21.59 -22.38
C ASP A 531 -9.39 -21.41 -20.89
N ILE A 532 -10.61 -20.97 -20.57
CA ILE A 532 -11.03 -20.75 -19.19
C ILE A 532 -11.36 -22.10 -18.51
N ILE A 533 -10.82 -22.29 -17.30
CA ILE A 533 -10.91 -23.50 -16.52
C ILE A 533 -11.26 -23.19 -15.06
N ASN A 534 -11.73 -24.17 -14.31
CA ASN A 534 -11.93 -24.20 -12.86
C ASN A 534 -12.98 -23.20 -12.34
N TYR A 535 -12.91 -21.93 -12.63
CA TYR A 535 -13.87 -20.91 -12.21
C TYR A 535 -13.93 -19.74 -13.18
N HIS A 536 -15.12 -19.14 -13.31
CA HIS A 536 -15.34 -17.86 -14.00
C HIS A 536 -16.48 -17.11 -13.33
N ASN A 537 -16.17 -16.06 -12.62
CA ASN A 537 -17.17 -15.30 -11.88
C ASN A 537 -16.90 -13.80 -11.87
N ASP A 538 -17.98 -13.01 -11.67
CA ASP A 538 -17.90 -11.57 -11.48
C ASP A 538 -18.26 -11.18 -10.06
N GLY A 539 -17.44 -10.34 -9.44
CA GLY A 539 -17.79 -9.61 -8.23
C GLY A 539 -18.21 -8.19 -8.58
N LEU A 540 -19.46 -7.81 -8.23
CA LEU A 540 -19.95 -6.46 -8.51
C LEU A 540 -20.18 -5.72 -7.19
N VAL A 541 -19.74 -4.48 -7.14
CA VAL A 541 -19.89 -3.62 -5.96
C VAL A 541 -20.45 -2.27 -6.38
N LYS A 542 -21.53 -1.83 -5.70
CA LYS A 542 -22.04 -0.46 -5.74
C LYS A 542 -21.77 0.22 -4.41
N TRP A 543 -21.39 1.46 -4.47
CA TRP A 543 -21.21 2.32 -3.31
C TRP A 543 -21.92 3.65 -3.56
N ALA A 544 -22.75 4.08 -2.61
CA ALA A 544 -23.36 5.39 -2.60
C ALA A 544 -23.29 5.95 -1.19
N GLY A 545 -22.47 6.97 -0.99
CA GLY A 545 -22.25 7.60 0.31
C GLY A 545 -22.44 9.10 0.29
N GLY A 546 -22.90 9.65 1.42
CA GLY A 546 -22.97 11.07 1.69
C GLY A 546 -22.28 11.41 3.00
N PHE A 547 -21.74 12.61 3.09
CA PHE A 547 -21.07 13.11 4.28
C PHE A 547 -21.37 14.58 4.52
N GLY A 548 -21.29 14.98 5.78
CA GLY A 548 -21.36 16.37 6.21
C GLY A 548 -20.42 16.61 7.39
N GLN A 549 -19.79 17.78 7.40
CA GLN A 549 -18.91 18.22 8.48
C GLN A 549 -19.19 19.68 8.82
N LEU A 550 -19.30 19.96 10.10
CA LEU A 550 -19.32 21.30 10.66
C LEU A 550 -18.01 21.55 11.39
N GLU A 551 -17.35 22.66 11.09
CA GLU A 551 -16.12 23.08 11.76
C GLU A 551 -16.36 24.43 12.47
N TYR A 552 -15.80 24.54 13.65
CA TYR A 552 -15.64 25.77 14.40
C TYR A 552 -14.16 26.07 14.55
N ASP A 553 -13.68 27.18 14.05
CA ASP A 553 -12.26 27.51 14.02
C ASP A 553 -12.01 28.92 14.53
N THR A 554 -11.17 29.01 15.57
CA THR A 554 -10.61 30.24 16.11
C THR A 554 -9.12 30.05 16.35
N GLU A 555 -8.36 31.11 16.57
CA GLU A 555 -6.94 31.03 16.89
C GLU A 555 -6.62 30.11 18.09
N LYS A 556 -7.53 30.04 19.08
CA LYS A 556 -7.35 29.26 20.31
C LYS A 556 -8.00 27.92 20.33
N PHE A 557 -9.12 27.76 19.62
CA PHE A 557 -9.93 26.55 19.72
C PHE A 557 -10.48 26.18 18.35
N THR A 558 -10.26 24.95 17.93
CA THR A 558 -10.88 24.36 16.75
C THR A 558 -11.66 23.11 17.14
N ALA A 559 -12.80 22.88 16.54
CA ALA A 559 -13.57 21.67 16.73
C ALA A 559 -14.27 21.27 15.42
N PHE A 560 -14.50 20.00 15.25
CA PHE A 560 -15.31 19.50 14.15
C PHE A 560 -16.29 18.41 14.59
N LEU A 561 -17.43 18.36 13.92
CA LEU A 561 -18.35 17.24 13.92
C LEU A 561 -18.50 16.73 12.49
N ASN A 562 -18.14 15.45 12.26
CA ASN A 562 -18.30 14.79 10.98
C ASN A 562 -19.30 13.65 11.10
N LEU A 563 -20.26 13.62 10.17
CA LEU A 563 -21.24 12.56 10.03
C LEU A 563 -21.21 12.03 8.59
N SER A 564 -21.22 10.72 8.42
CA SER A 564 -21.36 10.13 7.11
C SER A 564 -22.21 8.87 7.14
N ALA A 565 -22.87 8.61 6.01
CA ALA A 565 -23.62 7.37 5.79
C ALA A 565 -23.40 6.91 4.36
N ALA A 566 -23.32 5.59 4.17
CA ALA A 566 -23.18 5.00 2.85
C ALA A 566 -23.90 3.65 2.77
N GLN A 567 -24.39 3.34 1.58
CA GLN A 567 -24.85 2.00 1.23
C GLN A 567 -23.82 1.34 0.33
N LYS A 568 -23.34 0.16 0.72
CA LYS A 568 -22.53 -0.72 -0.08
C LYS A 568 -23.35 -1.93 -0.47
N SER A 569 -23.43 -2.22 -1.76
CA SER A 569 -24.20 -3.37 -2.23
C SER A 569 -23.30 -4.30 -3.03
N TYR A 570 -23.47 -5.60 -2.82
CA TYR A 570 -22.71 -6.64 -3.48
C TYR A 570 -23.62 -7.50 -4.36
N LYS A 571 -23.06 -8.00 -5.45
CA LYS A 571 -23.67 -9.01 -6.30
C LYS A 571 -22.58 -9.94 -6.82
N ARG A 572 -22.82 -11.24 -6.79
CA ARG A 572 -22.01 -12.26 -7.42
C ARG A 572 -22.69 -12.76 -8.68
N VAL A 573 -21.91 -12.98 -9.75
CA VAL A 573 -22.33 -13.67 -10.96
C VAL A 573 -21.37 -14.83 -11.17
N ASP A 574 -21.90 -16.01 -11.46
CA ASP A 574 -21.12 -17.20 -11.79
C ASP A 574 -21.46 -17.67 -13.20
N HIS A 575 -20.44 -17.76 -14.06
CA HIS A 575 -20.57 -18.15 -15.46
C HIS A 575 -20.43 -19.66 -15.67
N PHE A 576 -20.11 -20.42 -14.62
CA PHE A 576 -19.97 -21.87 -14.67
C PHE A 576 -21.15 -22.62 -14.08
N LEU A 577 -22.00 -21.93 -13.32
CA LEU A 577 -23.30 -22.46 -12.94
C LEU A 577 -24.26 -22.50 -14.14
N LYS A 578 -25.31 -23.30 -14.03
CA LYS A 578 -26.45 -23.22 -14.97
C LYS A 578 -27.04 -21.82 -14.91
N GLU A 579 -27.41 -21.29 -16.07
CA GLU A 579 -28.01 -19.96 -16.14
C GLU A 579 -29.40 -19.92 -15.52
N ASP A 580 -29.73 -18.77 -14.96
CA ASP A 580 -31.06 -18.45 -14.46
C ASP A 580 -32.00 -18.14 -15.62
N LEU A 581 -33.30 -18.40 -15.45
CA LEU A 581 -34.33 -17.91 -16.37
C LEU A 581 -35.13 -16.77 -15.75
N VAL A 582 -35.18 -15.63 -16.44
CA VAL A 582 -35.97 -14.47 -16.01
C VAL A 582 -37.22 -14.37 -16.87
N ILE A 583 -38.36 -14.88 -16.36
CA ILE A 583 -39.64 -14.97 -17.08
C ILE A 583 -40.65 -14.06 -16.37
N ASP A 584 -41.20 -13.10 -17.09
CA ASP A 584 -42.18 -12.13 -16.58
C ASP A 584 -41.72 -11.45 -15.25
N GLY A 585 -40.43 -11.16 -15.15
CA GLY A 585 -39.79 -10.53 -13.98
C GLY A 585 -39.56 -11.44 -12.79
N LYS A 586 -39.89 -12.73 -12.91
CA LYS A 586 -39.58 -13.75 -11.90
C LYS A 586 -38.32 -14.52 -12.33
N ARG A 587 -37.37 -14.62 -11.41
CA ARG A 587 -36.14 -15.39 -11.58
C ARG A 587 -36.35 -16.84 -11.13
N TYR A 588 -35.91 -17.77 -11.96
CA TYR A 588 -35.81 -19.18 -11.68
C TYR A 588 -34.32 -19.53 -11.75
N GLU A 589 -33.74 -19.89 -10.61
CA GLU A 589 -32.29 -20.07 -10.46
C GLU A 589 -31.82 -21.40 -11.10
N GLU A 590 -30.67 -21.39 -11.77
CA GLU A 590 -29.91 -22.53 -12.27
C GLU A 590 -30.72 -23.49 -13.16
N GLN A 591 -31.47 -22.99 -14.12
CA GLN A 591 -32.41 -23.80 -14.90
C GLN A 591 -31.82 -24.39 -16.17
N VAL A 592 -30.91 -23.68 -16.90
CA VAL A 592 -30.44 -24.07 -18.22
C VAL A 592 -28.92 -23.99 -18.35
N GLY A 593 -28.32 -24.98 -18.96
CA GLY A 593 -26.86 -25.07 -19.16
C GLY A 593 -26.50 -25.97 -20.35
N TYR A 594 -25.42 -26.72 -20.19
CA TYR A 594 -24.98 -27.70 -21.17
C TYR A 594 -24.94 -29.10 -20.55
N VAL A 595 -25.28 -30.10 -21.33
CA VAL A 595 -25.16 -31.52 -21.02
C VAL A 595 -24.32 -32.21 -22.11
N TYR A 596 -23.56 -33.22 -21.72
CA TYR A 596 -22.79 -34.01 -22.69
C TYR A 596 -23.66 -35.05 -23.37
N ASP A 597 -23.80 -34.93 -24.70
CA ASP A 597 -24.47 -35.96 -25.51
C ASP A 597 -23.49 -37.07 -25.90
N ASN A 598 -23.59 -38.21 -25.27
CA ASN A 598 -22.72 -39.34 -25.55
C ASN A 598 -22.87 -39.91 -26.97
N ALA A 599 -24.03 -39.71 -27.62
CA ALA A 599 -24.26 -40.19 -29.00
C ALA A 599 -23.59 -39.30 -30.03
N GLN A 600 -23.56 -37.99 -29.79
CA GLN A 600 -22.93 -36.99 -30.65
C GLN A 600 -21.50 -36.64 -30.21
N GLN A 601 -21.08 -37.12 -29.07
CA GLN A 601 -19.78 -36.77 -28.45
C GLN A 601 -19.52 -35.24 -28.37
N GLN A 602 -20.54 -34.47 -28.04
CA GLN A 602 -20.47 -33.01 -27.91
C GLN A 602 -21.39 -32.48 -26.82
N LEU A 603 -21.09 -31.25 -26.37
CA LEU A 603 -21.96 -30.49 -25.47
C LEU A 603 -23.18 -29.99 -26.25
N ILE A 604 -24.36 -30.24 -25.71
CA ILE A 604 -25.61 -29.72 -26.24
C ILE A 604 -26.33 -28.89 -25.19
N PRO A 605 -27.10 -27.85 -25.59
CA PRO A 605 -27.91 -27.09 -24.64
C PRO A 605 -28.89 -27.98 -23.86
N ASP A 606 -28.90 -27.86 -22.55
CA ASP A 606 -29.92 -28.39 -21.65
C ASP A 606 -31.27 -27.67 -21.89
N THR A 607 -32.38 -28.30 -21.52
CA THR A 607 -33.73 -27.78 -21.74
C THR A 607 -34.52 -27.77 -20.42
N ALA A 608 -34.98 -26.58 -20.01
CA ALA A 608 -35.93 -26.42 -18.92
C ALA A 608 -37.36 -26.19 -19.45
N VAL A 609 -38.37 -26.70 -18.75
CA VAL A 609 -39.79 -26.49 -19.06
C VAL A 609 -40.45 -25.69 -17.96
N ILE A 610 -40.79 -24.42 -18.21
CA ILE A 610 -41.48 -23.56 -17.25
C ILE A 610 -42.78 -23.07 -17.88
N ASN A 611 -43.87 -23.21 -17.18
CA ASN A 611 -45.25 -22.86 -17.66
C ASN A 611 -45.60 -23.46 -19.03
N GLY A 612 -45.10 -24.70 -19.33
CA GLY A 612 -45.34 -25.39 -20.58
C GLY A 612 -44.56 -24.89 -21.80
N LYS A 613 -43.60 -23.95 -21.61
CA LYS A 613 -42.67 -23.47 -22.64
C LYS A 613 -41.28 -24.07 -22.41
N TYR A 614 -40.56 -24.30 -23.52
CA TYR A 614 -39.20 -24.84 -23.48
C TYR A 614 -38.19 -23.67 -23.53
N TYR A 615 -37.21 -23.74 -22.66
CA TYR A 615 -36.11 -22.76 -22.57
C TYR A 615 -34.78 -23.51 -22.62
N THR A 616 -33.79 -22.86 -23.21
CA THR A 616 -32.39 -23.32 -23.25
C THR A 616 -31.47 -22.15 -22.92
N ILE A 617 -30.19 -22.39 -22.76
CA ILE A 617 -29.17 -21.34 -22.58
C ILE A 617 -29.18 -20.29 -23.70
N ASN A 618 -29.73 -20.64 -24.91
CA ASN A 618 -29.87 -19.69 -26.01
C ASN A 618 -31.19 -18.91 -25.98
N SER A 619 -32.04 -19.09 -24.98
CA SER A 619 -33.28 -18.34 -24.84
C SER A 619 -33.01 -16.90 -24.38
N PRO A 620 -33.77 -15.91 -24.86
CA PRO A 620 -33.60 -14.49 -24.44
C PRO A 620 -33.80 -14.26 -22.94
N GLU A 621 -34.50 -15.16 -22.29
CA GLU A 621 -34.78 -15.15 -20.85
C GLU A 621 -33.64 -15.74 -20.03
N ALA A 622 -32.63 -16.38 -20.66
CA ALA A 622 -31.47 -16.94 -19.94
C ALA A 622 -30.47 -15.83 -19.58
N GLU A 623 -30.07 -15.79 -18.33
CA GLU A 623 -29.08 -14.88 -17.77
C GLU A 623 -28.09 -15.66 -16.91
N PRO A 624 -26.79 -15.25 -16.86
CA PRO A 624 -25.83 -15.90 -15.95
C PRO A 624 -26.33 -15.93 -14.52
N ALA A 625 -26.07 -17.06 -13.85
CA ALA A 625 -26.47 -17.28 -12.46
C ALA A 625 -25.98 -16.14 -11.56
N SER A 626 -26.83 -15.60 -10.73
CA SER A 626 -26.45 -14.47 -9.87
C SER A 626 -27.23 -14.35 -8.59
N THR A 627 -26.58 -13.84 -7.54
CA THR A 627 -27.16 -13.72 -6.19
C THR A 627 -28.12 -12.54 -6.00
N GLY A 628 -28.31 -11.69 -7.00
CA GLY A 628 -28.99 -10.42 -6.77
C GLY A 628 -28.13 -9.41 -6.00
N TRP A 629 -28.66 -8.21 -5.72
CA TRP A 629 -27.96 -7.16 -4.98
C TRP A 629 -28.24 -7.25 -3.50
N LEU A 630 -27.19 -7.38 -2.67
CA LEU A 630 -27.24 -7.42 -1.21
C LEU A 630 -26.77 -6.09 -0.63
N PRO A 631 -27.66 -5.25 -0.07
CA PRO A 631 -27.30 -3.94 0.47
C PRO A 631 -26.84 -4.03 1.93
N PHE A 632 -25.75 -3.32 2.26
CA PHE A 632 -25.26 -3.12 3.62
C PHE A 632 -25.10 -1.63 3.89
N TRP A 633 -25.57 -1.16 5.06
CA TRP A 633 -25.43 0.22 5.47
C TRP A 633 -24.20 0.43 6.34
N SER A 634 -23.54 1.54 6.13
CA SER A 634 -22.42 2.00 6.95
C SER A 634 -22.68 3.43 7.40
N TYR A 635 -22.21 3.77 8.59
CA TYR A 635 -22.27 5.14 9.10
C TYR A 635 -21.09 5.43 10.02
N THR A 636 -20.66 6.70 10.02
CA THR A 636 -19.60 7.19 10.89
C THR A 636 -20.05 8.47 11.59
N ALA A 637 -19.66 8.60 12.85
CA ALA A 637 -19.75 9.84 13.60
C ALA A 637 -18.39 10.12 14.26
N LYS A 638 -17.80 11.28 13.99
CA LYS A 638 -16.52 11.70 14.55
C LYS A 638 -16.67 13.11 15.14
N LEU A 639 -16.08 13.29 16.32
CA LEU A 639 -16.04 14.57 17.02
C LEU A 639 -14.60 14.82 17.44
N GLY A 640 -14.00 15.93 17.04
CA GLY A 640 -12.66 16.31 17.42
C GLY A 640 -12.60 17.74 17.88
N ALA A 641 -11.71 18.01 18.83
CA ALA A 641 -11.43 19.36 19.33
C ALA A 641 -9.93 19.54 19.57
N ASN A 642 -9.40 20.70 19.21
CA ASN A 642 -8.03 21.12 19.51
C ASN A 642 -8.06 22.44 20.26
N TYR A 643 -7.23 22.58 21.28
CA TYR A 643 -7.06 23.78 22.06
C TYR A 643 -5.59 24.23 22.08
N ASN A 644 -5.34 25.41 21.53
CA ASN A 644 -4.03 26.07 21.54
C ASN A 644 -3.84 26.76 22.88
N ILE A 645 -3.20 26.04 23.85
CA ILE A 645 -2.94 26.49 25.22
C ILE A 645 -2.14 27.81 25.18
N ASN A 646 -1.13 27.85 24.32
CA ASN A 646 -0.36 29.05 24.02
C ASN A 646 0.30 28.88 22.65
N LYS A 647 1.18 29.81 22.25
CA LYS A 647 1.84 29.77 20.93
C LYS A 647 2.70 28.51 20.68
N HIS A 648 3.07 27.75 21.72
CA HIS A 648 3.91 26.56 21.62
C HIS A 648 3.15 25.28 21.90
N PHE A 649 2.25 25.26 22.85
CA PHE A 649 1.51 24.08 23.28
C PHE A 649 0.09 24.05 22.72
N ASN A 650 -0.32 22.90 22.24
CA ASN A 650 -1.71 22.56 21.97
C ASN A 650 -2.02 21.15 22.48
N ALA A 651 -3.28 20.92 22.78
CA ALA A 651 -3.83 19.61 23.11
C ALA A 651 -5.05 19.34 22.25
N PHE A 652 -5.27 18.08 21.90
CA PHE A 652 -6.46 17.68 21.18
C PHE A 652 -7.09 16.41 21.76
N ALA A 653 -8.39 16.26 21.52
CA ALA A 653 -9.14 15.05 21.78
C ALA A 653 -9.98 14.70 20.56
N ASN A 654 -10.14 13.41 20.29
CA ASN A 654 -10.93 12.90 19.19
C ASN A 654 -11.72 11.66 19.62
N LEU A 655 -13.00 11.60 19.25
CA LEU A 655 -13.90 10.50 19.53
C LEU A 655 -14.54 10.04 18.24
N GLY A 656 -14.72 8.75 18.06
CA GLY A 656 -15.34 8.23 16.87
C GLY A 656 -16.12 6.94 17.10
N TYR A 657 -17.20 6.84 16.35
CA TYR A 657 -17.95 5.62 16.15
C TYR A 657 -18.04 5.32 14.66
N ILE A 658 -17.66 4.09 14.29
CA ILE A 658 -17.67 3.62 12.90
C ILE A 658 -18.47 2.33 12.86
N HIS A 659 -19.49 2.27 12.01
CA HIS A 659 -20.25 1.08 11.67
C HIS A 659 -20.01 0.79 10.20
N LYS A 660 -19.38 -0.35 9.88
CA LYS A 660 -18.96 -0.64 8.51
C LYS A 660 -19.50 -2.00 8.03
N PRO A 661 -19.75 -2.15 6.71
CA PRO A 661 -20.18 -3.43 6.14
C PRO A 661 -19.01 -4.41 6.12
N PRO A 662 -19.29 -5.73 6.07
CA PRO A 662 -18.29 -6.76 5.82
C PRO A 662 -17.63 -6.56 4.46
N ARG A 663 -16.50 -7.23 4.22
CA ARG A 663 -15.88 -7.31 2.89
C ARG A 663 -16.63 -8.33 2.03
N PHE A 664 -16.39 -8.30 0.72
CA PHE A 664 -17.04 -9.20 -0.25
C PHE A 664 -16.81 -10.68 0.11
N ASN A 665 -15.57 -11.05 0.46
CA ASN A 665 -15.20 -12.41 0.88
C ASN A 665 -15.70 -12.82 2.28
N ASN A 666 -16.38 -11.94 3.01
CA ASN A 666 -17.11 -12.25 4.23
C ASN A 666 -18.64 -12.30 3.97
N VAL A 667 -19.06 -12.05 2.73
CA VAL A 667 -20.43 -12.16 2.26
C VAL A 667 -20.63 -13.45 1.44
N TYR A 668 -19.62 -13.78 0.63
CA TYR A 668 -19.61 -14.99 -0.19
C TYR A 668 -18.42 -15.86 0.19
N ASP A 669 -18.66 -17.16 0.25
CA ASP A 669 -17.62 -18.16 0.44
C ASP A 669 -16.80 -18.38 -0.86
N TYR A 670 -15.84 -19.29 -0.83
CA TYR A 670 -15.00 -19.58 -1.98
C TYR A 670 -15.74 -20.34 -3.10
N THR A 671 -16.89 -20.95 -2.78
CA THR A 671 -17.79 -21.61 -3.73
C THR A 671 -18.86 -20.67 -4.29
N ASN A 672 -18.77 -19.37 -4.03
CA ASN A 672 -19.71 -18.31 -4.41
C ASN A 672 -21.07 -18.34 -3.72
N ASN A 673 -21.27 -19.19 -2.71
CA ASN A 673 -22.47 -19.20 -1.91
C ASN A 673 -22.48 -18.03 -0.92
N GLN A 674 -23.67 -17.49 -0.69
CA GLN A 674 -23.85 -16.43 0.30
C GLN A 674 -23.88 -16.99 1.71
N PHE A 675 -23.06 -16.46 2.62
CA PHE A 675 -23.18 -16.75 4.05
C PHE A 675 -24.53 -16.29 4.62
N ARG A 676 -25.09 -17.08 5.55
CA ARG A 676 -26.41 -16.77 6.12
C ARG A 676 -26.36 -15.72 7.21
N ASP A 677 -25.37 -15.78 8.10
CA ASP A 677 -25.27 -14.92 9.28
C ASP A 677 -24.19 -13.85 9.12
N ILE A 678 -24.49 -12.86 8.26
CA ILE A 678 -23.57 -11.79 7.94
C ILE A 678 -23.83 -10.61 8.90
N LYS A 679 -22.77 -10.16 9.61
CA LYS A 679 -22.83 -9.01 10.50
C LYS A 679 -21.99 -7.85 10.00
N ASN A 680 -22.42 -6.64 10.28
CA ASN A 680 -21.61 -5.47 10.16
C ASN A 680 -20.67 -5.35 11.35
N GLU A 681 -19.50 -4.80 11.11
CA GLU A 681 -18.49 -4.51 12.13
C GLU A 681 -18.76 -3.13 12.76
N SER A 682 -18.39 -2.95 14.03
CA SER A 682 -18.43 -1.63 14.64
C SER A 682 -17.16 -1.31 15.43
N VAL A 683 -16.78 -0.02 15.45
CA VAL A 683 -15.58 0.45 16.11
C VAL A 683 -15.89 1.68 16.97
N LYS A 684 -15.39 1.66 18.21
CA LYS A 684 -15.38 2.82 19.09
C LYS A 684 -13.94 3.21 19.36
N ALA A 685 -13.61 4.47 19.14
CA ALA A 685 -12.27 4.96 19.33
C ALA A 685 -12.23 6.30 20.09
N ALA A 686 -11.19 6.47 20.88
CA ALA A 686 -10.87 7.70 21.58
C ALA A 686 -9.37 7.98 21.46
N GLU A 687 -9.01 9.24 21.23
CA GLU A 687 -7.63 9.68 21.09
C GLU A 687 -7.41 10.98 21.86
N LEU A 688 -6.22 11.11 22.45
CA LEU A 688 -5.76 12.31 23.12
C LEU A 688 -4.37 12.65 22.62
N GLY A 689 -4.11 13.91 22.32
CA GLY A 689 -2.79 14.35 21.89
C GLY A 689 -2.34 15.61 22.58
N LEU A 690 -1.04 15.72 22.78
CA LEU A 690 -0.35 16.91 23.28
C LEU A 690 0.82 17.21 22.35
N SER A 691 0.90 18.44 21.87
CA SER A 691 1.99 18.85 21.01
C SER A 691 2.70 20.09 21.53
N TYR A 692 4.01 20.14 21.30
CA TYR A 692 4.86 21.29 21.56
C TYR A 692 5.63 21.64 20.27
N TYR A 693 5.49 22.88 19.84
CA TYR A 693 6.16 23.40 18.65
C TYR A 693 6.95 24.67 18.99
N LYS A 694 8.20 24.63 18.64
CA LYS A 694 9.10 25.79 18.62
C LYS A 694 9.98 25.67 17.38
N SER A 695 10.56 26.77 16.91
CA SER A 695 11.34 26.81 15.66
C SER A 695 12.40 25.70 15.52
N ASN A 696 12.91 25.18 16.63
CA ASN A 696 13.97 24.15 16.64
C ASN A 696 13.58 22.86 17.35
N ILE A 697 12.37 22.76 17.93
CA ILE A 697 11.89 21.58 18.68
C ILE A 697 10.45 21.31 18.28
N THR A 698 10.17 20.05 17.96
CA THR A 698 8.81 19.52 17.80
C THR A 698 8.65 18.31 18.72
N LEU A 699 7.53 18.24 19.43
CA LEU A 699 7.17 17.06 20.22
C LEU A 699 5.67 16.82 20.04
N ASN A 700 5.32 15.62 19.65
CA ASN A 700 3.95 15.14 19.62
C ASN A 700 3.84 13.88 20.48
N VAL A 701 2.88 13.86 21.38
CA VAL A 701 2.54 12.70 22.22
C VAL A 701 1.08 12.39 22.00
N ASN A 702 0.77 11.16 21.58
CA ASN A 702 -0.58 10.72 21.30
C ASN A 702 -0.87 9.44 22.07
N ALA A 703 -2.03 9.37 22.71
CA ALA A 703 -2.56 8.15 23.32
C ALA A 703 -3.85 7.77 22.59
N TYR A 704 -4.03 6.48 22.33
CA TYR A 704 -5.21 5.97 21.64
C TYR A 704 -5.79 4.75 22.35
N TYR A 705 -7.11 4.61 22.19
CA TYR A 705 -7.90 3.47 22.66
C TYR A 705 -8.96 3.17 21.61
N THR A 706 -8.90 1.98 20.99
CA THR A 706 -9.83 1.55 19.93
C THR A 706 -10.34 0.15 20.24
N LYS A 707 -11.64 0.03 20.40
CA LYS A 707 -12.31 -1.25 20.57
C LYS A 707 -13.09 -1.57 19.29
N TRP A 708 -12.81 -2.73 18.70
CA TRP A 708 -13.44 -3.25 17.49
C TRP A 708 -14.33 -4.41 17.87
N TYR A 709 -15.54 -4.37 17.41
CA TYR A 709 -16.57 -5.38 17.67
C TYR A 709 -16.94 -6.07 16.36
N ASP A 710 -17.29 -7.35 16.45
CA ASP A 710 -17.77 -8.17 15.35
C ASP A 710 -16.82 -8.17 14.12
N LYS A 711 -15.50 -8.14 14.37
CA LYS A 711 -14.51 -8.22 13.30
C LYS A 711 -14.51 -9.62 12.70
N PRO A 712 -14.77 -9.80 11.38
CA PRO A 712 -14.65 -11.11 10.76
C PRO A 712 -13.19 -11.54 10.64
N ALA A 713 -12.95 -12.84 10.54
CA ALA A 713 -11.64 -13.37 10.21
C ALA A 713 -11.12 -12.81 8.87
N ASN A 714 -9.80 -12.76 8.69
CA ASN A 714 -9.20 -12.26 7.45
C ASN A 714 -9.43 -13.18 6.25
N SER A 715 -9.59 -14.47 6.50
CA SER A 715 -9.97 -15.52 5.55
C SER A 715 -11.07 -16.37 6.16
N THR A 716 -11.85 -17.03 5.34
CA THR A 716 -12.83 -18.03 5.80
C THR A 716 -12.09 -19.36 5.94
N PRO A 717 -11.87 -19.87 7.16
CA PRO A 717 -11.29 -21.19 7.34
C PRO A 717 -12.22 -22.26 6.77
N THR A 718 -11.62 -23.33 6.27
CA THR A 718 -12.34 -24.53 5.84
C THR A 718 -11.89 -25.72 6.66
N LEU A 719 -12.81 -26.64 6.90
CA LEU A 719 -12.54 -27.93 7.55
C LEU A 719 -12.83 -29.03 6.55
N ASN A 720 -11.90 -29.97 6.39
CA ASN A 720 -12.13 -31.16 5.57
C ASN A 720 -12.40 -32.36 6.50
N ILE A 721 -13.57 -32.96 6.37
CA ILE A 721 -14.03 -34.10 7.17
C ILE A 721 -14.56 -35.14 6.20
N ASP A 722 -13.97 -36.37 6.18
CA ASP A 722 -14.40 -37.49 5.33
C ASP A 722 -14.53 -37.11 3.83
N ASP A 723 -13.56 -36.38 3.30
CA ASP A 723 -13.53 -35.83 1.92
C ASP A 723 -14.60 -34.77 1.62
N GLU A 724 -15.35 -34.29 2.60
CA GLU A 724 -16.27 -33.16 2.50
C GLU A 724 -15.64 -31.88 3.05
N THR A 725 -15.87 -30.76 2.38
CA THR A 725 -15.37 -29.45 2.81
C THR A 725 -16.46 -28.66 3.54
N TYR A 726 -16.15 -28.20 4.73
CA TYR A 726 -17.03 -27.36 5.56
C TYR A 726 -16.47 -25.93 5.62
N ASN A 727 -17.33 -24.95 5.41
CA ASN A 727 -17.03 -23.53 5.54
C ASN A 727 -17.24 -23.06 6.97
N VAL A 728 -16.23 -22.45 7.58
CA VAL A 728 -16.30 -21.92 8.94
C VAL A 728 -16.50 -20.41 8.91
N ASN A 729 -17.68 -19.95 9.21
CA ASN A 729 -18.00 -18.52 9.26
C ASN A 729 -17.68 -17.94 10.64
N ILE A 730 -16.54 -17.24 10.73
CA ILE A 730 -16.14 -16.54 11.96
C ILE A 730 -16.59 -15.08 11.83
N ASN A 731 -17.75 -14.80 12.39
CA ASN A 731 -18.31 -13.46 12.49
C ASN A 731 -18.33 -13.02 13.95
N GLY A 732 -17.45 -12.10 14.33
CA GLY A 732 -17.63 -11.49 15.64
C GLY A 732 -16.45 -11.53 16.60
N MET A 733 -15.21 -11.56 16.12
CA MET A 733 -14.04 -11.39 16.97
C MET A 733 -13.93 -9.94 17.44
N ASP A 734 -13.93 -9.71 18.75
CA ASP A 734 -13.63 -8.41 19.33
C ASP A 734 -12.12 -8.22 19.46
N ALA A 735 -11.63 -7.01 19.19
CA ALA A 735 -10.24 -6.66 19.42
C ALA A 735 -10.11 -5.33 20.16
N LEU A 736 -9.07 -5.22 21.00
CA LEU A 736 -8.73 -4.00 21.72
C LEU A 736 -7.33 -3.53 21.30
N HIS A 737 -7.25 -2.34 20.74
CA HIS A 737 -5.98 -1.70 20.37
C HIS A 737 -5.80 -0.43 21.22
N LYS A 738 -4.74 -0.37 22.01
CA LYS A 738 -4.40 0.80 22.82
C LYS A 738 -2.89 1.04 22.76
N GLY A 739 -2.48 2.28 22.99
CA GLY A 739 -1.05 2.59 23.01
C GLY A 739 -0.74 4.07 23.10
N ILE A 740 0.55 4.35 23.13
CA ILE A 740 1.13 5.70 23.18
C ILE A 740 2.16 5.83 22.07
N GLU A 741 2.13 6.96 21.38
CA GLU A 741 3.06 7.32 20.31
C GLU A 741 3.74 8.64 20.66
N ILE A 742 5.05 8.72 20.41
CA ILE A 742 5.88 9.91 20.63
C ILE A 742 6.64 10.20 19.35
N GLU A 743 6.57 11.43 18.89
CA GLU A 743 7.42 11.99 17.81
C GLU A 743 8.17 13.18 18.41
N PHE A 744 9.48 13.14 18.39
CA PHE A 744 10.33 14.22 18.86
C PHE A 744 11.36 14.57 17.78
N GLY A 745 11.40 15.83 17.39
CA GLY A 745 12.40 16.37 16.47
C GLY A 745 13.13 17.55 17.11
N HIS A 746 14.46 17.56 17.04
CA HIS A 746 15.27 18.67 17.54
C HIS A 746 16.37 19.05 16.56
N LYS A 747 16.28 20.28 16.09
CA LYS A 747 17.33 20.93 15.30
C LYS A 747 18.30 21.61 16.23
N VAL A 748 19.41 20.91 16.55
CA VAL A 748 20.42 21.36 17.52
C VAL A 748 21.16 22.57 17.01
N ILE A 749 21.59 22.49 15.75
CA ILE A 749 22.22 23.56 14.97
C ILE A 749 21.63 23.51 13.55
N PRO A 750 21.82 24.53 12.70
CA PRO A 750 21.28 24.53 11.34
C PRO A 750 21.66 23.28 10.52
N GLU A 751 22.82 22.71 10.78
CA GLU A 751 23.38 21.57 10.06
C GLU A 751 22.99 20.21 10.66
N LEU A 752 22.47 20.16 11.92
CA LEU A 752 22.21 18.90 12.62
C LEU A 752 20.82 18.88 13.25
N GLN A 753 20.01 17.94 12.81
CA GLN A 753 18.75 17.56 13.42
C GLN A 753 18.79 16.10 13.83
N TYR A 754 18.14 15.73 14.92
CA TYR A 754 17.80 14.36 15.23
C TYR A 754 16.30 14.21 15.46
N ASP A 755 15.79 13.06 15.06
CA ASP A 755 14.39 12.71 15.18
C ASP A 755 14.27 11.38 15.92
N ILE A 756 13.39 11.34 16.91
CA ILE A 756 13.08 10.14 17.70
C ILE A 756 11.60 9.86 17.53
N ILE A 757 11.28 8.63 17.22
CA ILE A 757 9.92 8.11 17.30
C ILE A 757 9.89 6.93 18.26
N VAL A 758 8.80 6.83 19.03
CA VAL A 758 8.50 5.69 19.91
C VAL A 758 7.02 5.38 19.78
N SER A 759 6.70 4.11 19.59
CA SER A 759 5.34 3.60 19.66
C SER A 759 5.32 2.40 20.61
N ILE A 760 4.43 2.44 21.59
CA ILE A 760 4.22 1.36 22.55
C ILE A 760 2.74 0.99 22.45
N GLY A 761 2.48 -0.13 21.78
CA GLY A 761 1.15 -0.68 21.60
C GLY A 761 0.90 -1.87 22.53
N ASP A 762 -0.38 -2.11 22.76
CA ASP A 762 -0.89 -3.30 23.40
C ASP A 762 -2.20 -3.68 22.71
N TRP A 763 -2.10 -4.66 21.77
CA TRP A 763 -3.21 -5.05 20.89
C TRP A 763 -3.55 -6.50 21.16
N THR A 764 -4.78 -6.74 21.62
CA THR A 764 -5.24 -8.07 22.02
C THR A 764 -6.63 -8.34 21.49
N TRP A 765 -6.91 -9.61 21.25
CA TRP A 765 -8.25 -10.10 21.06
C TRP A 765 -9.00 -10.09 22.38
N ALA A 766 -10.31 -9.86 22.35
CA ALA A 766 -11.09 -9.58 23.55
C ALA A 766 -12.35 -10.44 23.69
N SER A 767 -12.60 -11.37 22.76
CA SER A 767 -13.82 -12.19 22.76
C SER A 767 -13.54 -13.67 22.95
N LYS A 768 -14.55 -14.33 23.51
CA LYS A 768 -14.80 -15.75 23.39
C LYS A 768 -16.04 -15.88 22.53
N ASP A 769 -15.94 -16.60 21.42
CA ASP A 769 -16.98 -16.59 20.40
C ASP A 769 -17.25 -17.96 19.82
N THR A 770 -18.25 -18.05 18.95
CA THR A 770 -18.65 -19.30 18.29
C THR A 770 -18.70 -19.06 16.79
N ALA A 771 -17.93 -19.82 16.04
CA ALA A 771 -17.99 -19.87 14.60
C ALA A 771 -19.10 -20.83 14.17
N LEU A 772 -19.87 -20.45 13.15
CA LEU A 772 -20.87 -21.30 12.54
C LEU A 772 -20.24 -22.10 11.41
N VAL A 773 -20.57 -23.37 11.32
CA VAL A 773 -20.03 -24.30 10.33
C VAL A 773 -21.15 -24.71 9.38
N TYR A 774 -20.87 -24.62 8.09
CA TYR A 774 -21.78 -24.96 7.02
C TYR A 774 -21.13 -25.95 6.06
N ASP A 775 -21.92 -26.92 5.56
CA ASP A 775 -21.50 -27.77 4.45
C ASP A 775 -21.39 -26.99 3.12
N GLU A 776 -21.00 -27.63 2.05
CA GLU A 776 -20.87 -27.04 0.71
C GLU A 776 -22.20 -26.50 0.17
N GLN A 777 -23.32 -27.05 0.60
CA GLN A 777 -24.69 -26.65 0.26
C GLN A 777 -25.25 -25.57 1.21
N GLN A 778 -24.41 -24.96 2.06
CA GLN A 778 -24.79 -23.99 3.07
C GLN A 778 -25.82 -24.50 4.10
N ASN A 779 -25.87 -25.80 4.36
CA ASN A 779 -26.62 -26.34 5.47
C ASN A 779 -25.79 -26.22 6.74
N TYR A 780 -26.45 -25.88 7.84
CA TYR A 780 -25.79 -25.78 9.13
C TYR A 780 -25.31 -27.15 9.61
N ALA A 781 -24.02 -27.31 9.83
CA ALA A 781 -23.35 -28.54 10.23
C ALA A 781 -22.93 -28.56 11.71
N GLY A 782 -22.82 -27.39 12.35
CA GLY A 782 -22.43 -27.30 13.77
C GLY A 782 -21.78 -25.97 14.15
N ASN A 783 -21.18 -25.94 15.35
CA ASN A 783 -20.52 -24.79 15.91
C ASN A 783 -19.11 -25.14 16.36
N VAL A 784 -18.16 -24.21 16.16
CA VAL A 784 -16.83 -24.24 16.75
C VAL A 784 -16.72 -23.10 17.74
N ALA A 785 -16.70 -23.41 19.04
CA ALA A 785 -16.43 -22.43 20.07
C ALA A 785 -14.92 -22.23 20.21
N PHE A 786 -14.46 -20.98 20.22
CA PHE A 786 -13.07 -20.63 20.44
C PHE A 786 -12.92 -19.51 21.48
N ASP A 787 -11.75 -19.43 22.13
CA ASP A 787 -11.47 -18.43 23.15
C ASP A 787 -10.15 -17.71 22.79
N ALA A 788 -10.26 -16.44 22.36
CA ALA A 788 -9.12 -15.61 21.97
C ALA A 788 -8.84 -14.47 22.98
N ARG A 789 -9.47 -14.49 24.16
CA ARG A 789 -9.30 -13.40 25.14
C ARG A 789 -7.87 -13.29 25.64
N GLY A 790 -7.29 -12.11 25.49
CA GLY A 790 -5.92 -11.81 25.89
C GLY A 790 -4.83 -12.22 24.90
N VAL A 791 -5.15 -13.01 23.88
CA VAL A 791 -4.22 -13.36 22.81
C VAL A 791 -3.84 -12.12 22.03
N HIS A 792 -2.54 -11.89 21.80
CA HIS A 792 -2.08 -10.71 21.08
C HIS A 792 -2.44 -10.77 19.59
N VAL A 793 -2.76 -9.60 19.04
CA VAL A 793 -2.96 -9.43 17.60
C VAL A 793 -1.61 -9.56 16.91
N GLY A 794 -1.51 -10.46 15.94
CA GLY A 794 -0.32 -10.73 15.15
C GLY A 794 -0.08 -9.76 14.00
N ASP A 795 0.88 -10.12 13.17
CA ASP A 795 1.18 -9.50 11.87
C ASP A 795 1.80 -8.09 11.92
N ALA A 796 2.10 -7.54 13.11
CA ALA A 796 2.78 -6.26 13.24
C ALA A 796 3.48 -6.13 14.60
N ALA A 797 4.65 -5.51 14.60
CA ALA A 797 5.36 -5.19 15.84
C ALA A 797 4.57 -4.13 16.62
N GLN A 798 4.24 -4.43 17.87
CA GLN A 798 3.48 -3.55 18.75
C GLN A 798 4.36 -2.47 19.40
N HIS A 799 5.67 -2.72 19.50
CA HIS A 799 6.66 -1.76 19.98
C HIS A 799 7.60 -1.36 18.85
N GLN A 800 7.79 -0.07 18.70
CA GLN A 800 8.70 0.51 17.70
C GLN A 800 9.46 1.67 18.34
N ALA A 801 10.77 1.75 18.10
CA ALA A 801 11.56 2.91 18.42
C ALA A 801 12.55 3.20 17.28
N ARG A 802 12.68 4.47 16.89
CA ARG A 802 13.65 4.88 15.86
C ARG A 802 14.38 6.14 16.30
N LEU A 803 15.68 6.15 16.11
CA LEU A 803 16.51 7.34 16.15
C LEU A 803 17.07 7.57 14.75
N SER A 804 16.89 8.75 14.20
CA SER A 804 17.55 9.18 12.98
C SER A 804 18.27 10.50 13.16
N LEU A 805 19.42 10.62 12.52
CA LEU A 805 20.19 11.85 12.44
C LEU A 805 20.10 12.40 11.02
N ASN A 806 19.92 13.70 10.89
CA ASN A 806 19.97 14.42 9.62
C ASN A 806 21.06 15.48 9.72
N TYR A 807 22.24 15.14 9.18
CA TYR A 807 23.41 16.00 9.19
C TYR A 807 23.65 16.57 7.80
N LYS A 808 23.56 17.89 7.66
CA LYS A 808 23.78 18.65 6.44
C LYS A 808 24.89 19.70 6.68
N PRO A 809 26.18 19.27 6.63
CA PRO A 809 27.31 20.17 6.92
C PRO A 809 27.35 21.40 6.03
N ASN A 810 26.77 21.31 4.87
CA ASN A 810 26.52 22.40 3.94
C ASN A 810 25.36 22.05 3.00
N ARG A 811 25.05 22.89 2.00
CA ARG A 811 23.96 22.68 1.06
C ARG A 811 24.17 21.54 0.06
N ASN A 812 25.39 21.07 -0.06
CA ASN A 812 25.77 20.07 -1.06
C ASN A 812 25.72 18.65 -0.50
N TRP A 813 25.93 18.45 0.81
CA TRP A 813 26.03 17.15 1.46
C TRP A 813 24.89 16.92 2.43
N TYR A 814 24.45 15.66 2.48
CA TYR A 814 23.65 15.16 3.60
C TYR A 814 24.13 13.76 4.03
N LEU A 815 23.95 13.47 5.30
CA LEU A 815 24.13 12.15 5.92
C LEU A 815 22.92 11.87 6.81
N ARG A 816 22.31 10.68 6.64
CA ARG A 816 21.15 10.25 7.42
C ARG A 816 21.32 8.81 7.90
N PRO A 817 22.10 8.55 8.94
CA PRO A 817 22.06 7.28 9.64
C PRO A 817 20.79 7.17 10.49
N SER A 818 20.26 5.97 10.60
CA SER A 818 19.14 5.68 11.48
C SER A 818 19.22 4.26 12.03
N ILE A 819 18.68 4.08 13.23
CA ILE A 819 18.46 2.78 13.86
C ILE A 819 16.98 2.67 14.22
N THR A 820 16.38 1.56 13.84
CA THR A 820 14.98 1.25 14.12
C THR A 820 14.89 -0.08 14.86
N TYR A 821 14.24 -0.08 16.03
CA TYR A 821 13.93 -1.26 16.84
C TYR A 821 12.48 -1.66 16.62
N PHE A 822 12.23 -2.97 16.49
CA PHE A 822 10.92 -3.58 16.48
C PHE A 822 10.84 -4.69 17.51
N GLY A 823 9.75 -4.70 18.26
CA GLY A 823 9.55 -5.69 19.33
C GLY A 823 8.08 -5.91 19.67
N LYS A 824 7.83 -6.85 20.57
CA LYS A 824 6.48 -7.31 20.90
C LYS A 824 5.68 -7.63 19.64
N HIS A 825 6.31 -8.37 18.72
CA HIS A 825 5.71 -8.88 17.50
C HIS A 825 5.24 -10.31 17.75
N TYR A 826 4.00 -10.60 17.39
CA TYR A 826 3.41 -11.93 17.52
C TYR A 826 3.03 -12.46 16.14
N SER A 827 3.08 -13.80 16.00
CA SER A 827 2.58 -14.46 14.79
C SER A 827 1.07 -14.30 14.66
N GLU A 828 0.58 -14.22 13.44
CA GLU A 828 -0.86 -14.35 13.17
C GLU A 828 -1.28 -15.80 13.50
N PHE A 829 -2.51 -16.02 13.89
CA PHE A 829 -3.03 -17.34 14.24
C PHE A 829 -4.36 -17.61 13.56
N ASP A 830 -4.64 -18.89 13.35
CA ASP A 830 -5.97 -19.34 12.98
C ASP A 830 -6.84 -19.43 14.24
N PRO A 831 -8.00 -18.73 14.31
CA PRO A 831 -8.92 -18.82 15.45
C PRO A 831 -9.34 -20.24 15.79
N LEU A 832 -9.41 -21.15 14.82
CA LEU A 832 -9.73 -22.56 15.05
C LEU A 832 -8.68 -23.27 15.90
N SER A 833 -7.43 -22.78 15.91
CA SER A 833 -6.38 -23.32 16.80
C SER A 833 -6.65 -23.08 18.28
N LEU A 834 -7.51 -22.13 18.61
CA LEU A 834 -7.96 -21.79 19.98
C LEU A 834 -9.32 -22.43 20.33
N SER A 835 -9.62 -23.60 19.76
CA SER A 835 -10.88 -24.31 19.92
C SER A 835 -10.66 -25.73 20.44
N SER A 836 -11.65 -26.25 21.13
CA SER A 836 -11.75 -27.66 21.54
C SER A 836 -13.13 -28.23 21.20
N SER A 837 -13.64 -27.97 20.02
CA SER A 837 -14.97 -28.34 19.57
C SER A 837 -14.94 -29.68 18.83
N THR A 838 -16.08 -30.38 18.84
CA THR A 838 -16.30 -31.59 18.05
C THR A 838 -17.46 -31.34 17.09
N ILE A 839 -17.24 -31.64 15.80
CA ILE A 839 -18.26 -31.56 14.75
C ILE A 839 -18.38 -32.94 14.12
N GLN A 840 -19.58 -33.46 14.04
CA GLN A 840 -19.89 -34.81 13.47
C GLN A 840 -19.00 -35.93 14.00
N GLY A 841 -18.56 -35.84 15.27
CA GLY A 841 -17.67 -36.83 15.88
C GLY A 841 -16.17 -36.56 15.71
N TYR A 842 -15.80 -35.58 14.92
CA TYR A 842 -14.40 -35.17 14.72
C TYR A 842 -14.04 -34.03 15.65
N SER A 843 -12.92 -34.15 16.37
CA SER A 843 -12.39 -33.12 17.25
C SER A 843 -11.59 -32.09 16.46
N PHE A 844 -11.91 -30.83 16.63
CA PHE A 844 -11.19 -29.70 16.06
C PHE A 844 -10.52 -28.89 17.14
N GLY A 845 -9.38 -28.29 16.76
CA GLY A 845 -8.57 -27.52 17.67
C GLY A 845 -7.64 -28.39 18.51
N SER A 846 -6.74 -27.72 19.18
CA SER A 846 -5.74 -28.34 20.03
C SER A 846 -6.28 -28.41 21.46
N ASN A 847 -6.29 -29.58 22.09
CA ASN A 847 -6.50 -29.70 23.54
C ASN A 847 -5.41 -28.95 24.35
N ASN A 848 -4.40 -28.42 23.67
CA ASN A 848 -3.24 -27.73 24.23
C ASN A 848 -3.31 -26.20 24.07
N PHE A 849 -4.48 -25.62 23.75
CA PHE A 849 -4.62 -24.16 23.56
C PHE A 849 -4.73 -23.38 24.86
N LEU A 850 -4.90 -24.03 26.02
CA LEU A 850 -4.92 -23.39 27.33
C LEU A 850 -3.57 -23.55 28.02
N ASP A 851 -3.17 -22.50 28.78
CA ASP A 851 -2.05 -22.55 29.70
C ASP A 851 -2.42 -23.28 31.01
N GLU A 852 -1.48 -23.35 31.97
CA GLU A 852 -1.69 -24.01 33.27
C GLU A 852 -2.74 -23.31 34.12
N ASP A 853 -3.00 -22.02 33.90
CA ASP A 853 -4.00 -21.22 34.61
C ASP A 853 -5.38 -21.28 33.91
N GLY A 854 -5.50 -21.97 32.80
CA GLY A 854 -6.74 -22.11 32.02
C GLY A 854 -7.06 -20.92 31.12
N ASN A 855 -6.08 -20.05 30.84
CA ASN A 855 -6.20 -18.97 29.85
C ASN A 855 -5.77 -19.46 28.45
N PRO A 856 -6.27 -18.84 27.37
CA PRO A 856 -5.76 -19.10 26.04
C PRO A 856 -4.26 -18.82 25.95
N LYS A 857 -3.51 -19.75 25.35
CA LYS A 857 -2.10 -19.53 25.06
C LYS A 857 -1.96 -18.40 24.05
N ASP A 858 -0.96 -17.58 24.26
CA ASP A 858 -0.64 -16.50 23.33
C ASP A 858 -0.04 -17.05 22.04
N SER A 859 -0.16 -16.30 20.96
CA SER A 859 0.56 -16.57 19.71
C SER A 859 2.07 -16.52 19.95
N TRP A 860 2.83 -17.27 19.15
CA TRP A 860 4.28 -17.23 19.25
C TRP A 860 4.82 -15.81 19.11
N LYS A 861 5.64 -15.42 20.07
CA LYS A 861 6.29 -14.12 20.08
C LYS A 861 7.56 -14.18 19.25
N VAL A 862 7.55 -13.47 18.12
CA VAL A 862 8.67 -13.32 17.21
C VAL A 862 9.84 -12.61 17.92
N PRO A 863 11.10 -13.03 17.71
CA PRO A 863 12.27 -12.34 18.27
C PRO A 863 12.30 -10.85 17.90
N ASN A 864 12.72 -10.02 18.88
CA ASN A 864 12.91 -8.60 18.63
C ASN A 864 14.13 -8.39 17.74
N TYR A 865 14.12 -7.32 16.94
CA TYR A 865 15.24 -6.99 16.07
C TYR A 865 15.42 -5.49 15.91
N TYR A 866 16.57 -5.09 15.37
CA TYR A 866 16.85 -3.70 15.01
C TYR A 866 17.56 -3.61 13.67
N LEU A 867 17.19 -2.60 12.90
CA LEU A 867 17.74 -2.31 11.58
C LEU A 867 18.51 -1.01 11.61
N VAL A 868 19.70 -1.02 11.04
CA VAL A 868 20.51 0.18 10.84
C VAL A 868 20.53 0.52 9.37
N ASP A 869 20.06 1.72 9.02
CA ASP A 869 20.07 2.23 7.65
C ASP A 869 20.99 3.44 7.56
N PHE A 870 21.61 3.60 6.40
CA PHE A 870 22.50 4.73 6.13
C PHE A 870 22.19 5.33 4.76
N HIS A 871 21.96 6.64 4.73
CA HIS A 871 21.75 7.39 3.50
C HIS A 871 22.70 8.59 3.43
N ALA A 872 23.30 8.79 2.27
CA ALA A 872 24.20 9.90 2.01
C ALA A 872 23.96 10.48 0.62
N GLY A 873 24.23 11.75 0.45
CA GLY A 873 24.18 12.34 -0.87
C GLY A 873 25.04 13.57 -1.02
N TYR A 874 25.37 13.84 -2.27
CA TYR A 874 26.12 15.00 -2.69
C TYR A 874 25.46 15.65 -3.91
N SER A 875 25.24 16.97 -3.86
CA SER A 875 24.66 17.72 -4.96
C SER A 875 25.54 18.92 -5.31
N PHE A 876 25.71 19.19 -6.58
CA PHE A 876 26.41 20.37 -7.06
C PHE A 876 25.75 20.93 -8.32
N TYR A 877 26.03 22.17 -8.62
CA TYR A 877 25.58 22.83 -9.83
C TYR A 877 26.75 22.98 -10.82
N TYR A 878 26.47 22.65 -12.07
CA TYR A 878 27.31 22.96 -13.20
C TYR A 878 26.46 23.68 -14.24
N ASN A 879 26.77 24.97 -14.49
CA ASN A 879 25.86 25.91 -15.16
C ASN A 879 24.47 25.86 -14.48
N ASP A 880 23.39 25.70 -15.24
CA ASP A 880 22.02 25.66 -14.73
C ASP A 880 21.56 24.25 -14.32
N LEU A 881 22.43 23.26 -14.50
CA LEU A 881 22.12 21.85 -14.17
C LEU A 881 22.52 21.55 -12.73
N LYS A 882 21.61 20.93 -11.99
CA LYS A 882 21.89 20.33 -10.68
C LYS A 882 22.16 18.85 -10.85
N PHE A 883 23.34 18.42 -10.43
CA PHE A 883 23.71 17.00 -10.31
C PHE A 883 23.52 16.57 -8.86
N SER A 884 22.83 15.46 -8.65
CA SER A 884 22.60 14.88 -7.31
C SER A 884 23.00 13.42 -7.33
N PHE A 885 24.00 13.09 -6.54
CA PHE A 885 24.46 11.71 -6.30
C PHE A 885 23.96 11.23 -4.94
N GLN A 886 23.44 10.03 -4.86
CA GLN A 886 22.90 9.43 -3.64
C GLN A 886 23.42 8.02 -3.46
N LEU A 887 23.68 7.64 -2.22
CA LEU A 887 24.03 6.30 -1.78
C LEU A 887 23.16 5.93 -0.57
N SER A 888 22.55 4.77 -0.62
CA SER A 888 21.79 4.20 0.49
C SER A 888 22.30 2.79 0.80
N MET A 889 22.38 2.46 2.07
CA MET A 889 22.62 1.11 2.57
C MET A 889 21.53 0.79 3.58
N LEU A 890 20.74 -0.21 3.28
CA LEU A 890 19.64 -0.69 4.12
C LEU A 890 20.07 -1.95 4.83
N ASN A 891 19.65 -2.12 6.10
CA ASN A 891 20.11 -3.20 6.97
C ASN A 891 21.63 -3.33 6.93
N ALA A 892 22.32 -2.23 7.24
CA ALA A 892 23.78 -2.13 7.08
C ALA A 892 24.58 -3.15 7.92
N LEU A 893 24.00 -3.62 9.03
CA LEU A 893 24.60 -4.61 9.91
C LEU A 893 24.32 -6.06 9.47
N ASP A 894 23.50 -6.24 8.42
CA ASP A 894 23.08 -7.55 7.90
C ASP A 894 22.34 -8.39 8.93
N GLU A 895 21.51 -7.75 9.74
CA GLU A 895 20.67 -8.40 10.76
C GLU A 895 19.76 -9.43 10.10
N VAL A 896 19.74 -10.65 10.64
CA VAL A 896 18.82 -11.72 10.25
C VAL A 896 17.60 -11.63 11.17
N TYR A 897 16.43 -11.41 10.59
CA TYR A 897 15.21 -11.17 11.36
C TYR A 897 13.98 -11.73 10.66
N ILE A 898 12.98 -12.08 11.45
CA ILE A 898 11.66 -12.50 10.95
C ILE A 898 10.78 -11.27 10.82
N SER A 899 10.27 -11.04 9.62
CA SER A 899 9.41 -9.90 9.30
C SER A 899 7.92 -10.21 9.44
N ASP A 900 7.55 -11.46 9.22
CA ASP A 900 6.16 -11.94 9.21
C ASP A 900 6.12 -13.38 9.73
N ALA A 901 5.09 -13.74 10.48
CA ALA A 901 4.93 -15.09 11.02
C ALA A 901 3.46 -15.47 11.16
N ASP A 902 3.13 -16.70 10.78
CA ASP A 902 1.83 -17.35 10.96
C ASP A 902 2.00 -18.60 11.80
N ASN A 903 1.18 -18.79 12.83
CA ASN A 903 1.14 -20.05 13.59
C ASN A 903 0.33 -21.11 12.83
N ASN A 904 0.82 -22.36 12.92
CA ASN A 904 0.11 -23.55 12.48
C ASN A 904 -0.24 -23.64 10.98
N SER A 905 0.14 -22.67 10.16
CA SER A 905 -0.18 -22.61 8.72
C SER A 905 0.43 -23.75 7.89
N GLN A 906 1.39 -24.49 8.44
CA GLN A 906 2.06 -25.62 7.79
C GLN A 906 1.49 -27.00 8.20
N TYR A 907 0.59 -27.04 9.18
CA TYR A 907 -0.02 -28.29 9.65
C TYR A 907 -1.45 -28.44 9.11
N THR A 908 -1.75 -29.60 8.57
CA THR A 908 -3.12 -29.99 8.19
C THR A 908 -3.86 -30.69 9.32
N ASP A 909 -3.12 -31.28 10.28
CA ASP A 909 -3.67 -31.98 11.44
C ASP A 909 -3.69 -31.03 12.65
N VAL A 910 -4.88 -30.65 13.08
CA VAL A 910 -5.11 -29.76 14.22
C VAL A 910 -4.57 -30.32 15.55
N SER A 911 -4.36 -31.65 15.66
CA SER A 911 -3.74 -32.25 16.85
C SER A 911 -2.27 -31.85 17.03
N GLN A 912 -1.62 -31.39 15.95
CA GLN A 912 -0.22 -30.91 15.93
C GLN A 912 -0.08 -29.42 16.21
N TYR A 913 -1.19 -28.68 16.32
CA TYR A 913 -1.16 -27.25 16.59
C TYR A 913 -0.46 -26.94 17.90
N ASN A 914 0.40 -25.94 17.84
CA ASN A 914 1.14 -25.41 18.99
C ASN A 914 1.33 -23.90 18.84
N PHE A 915 1.88 -23.27 19.87
CA PHE A 915 2.04 -21.81 19.99
C PHE A 915 3.52 -21.45 20.22
N ASP A 916 4.43 -22.18 19.60
CA ASP A 916 5.88 -22.00 19.69
C ASP A 916 6.53 -21.83 18.30
N ALA A 917 7.84 -21.63 18.29
CA ALA A 917 8.62 -21.47 17.07
C ALA A 917 8.52 -22.67 16.09
N SER A 918 8.32 -23.89 16.63
CA SER A 918 8.21 -25.10 15.80
C SER A 918 6.95 -25.14 14.96
N SER A 919 5.90 -24.43 15.39
CA SER A 919 4.63 -24.37 14.65
C SER A 919 4.54 -23.14 13.73
N ALA A 920 5.50 -22.23 13.77
CA ALA A 920 5.47 -21.01 12.99
C ALA A 920 6.00 -21.22 11.57
N ALA A 921 5.25 -20.69 10.60
CA ALA A 921 5.73 -20.43 9.25
C ALA A 921 6.04 -18.93 9.09
N VAL A 922 7.21 -18.61 8.56
CA VAL A 922 7.76 -17.26 8.59
C VAL A 922 8.25 -16.77 7.23
N PHE A 923 8.32 -15.45 7.08
CA PHE A 923 9.21 -14.80 6.14
C PHE A 923 10.33 -14.10 6.90
N PHE A 924 11.56 -14.30 6.45
CA PHE A 924 12.69 -13.51 6.88
C PHE A 924 12.71 -12.18 6.13
N GLY A 925 13.12 -11.14 6.81
CA GLY A 925 13.38 -9.85 6.21
C GLY A 925 14.59 -9.89 5.27
N LEU A 926 14.69 -8.84 4.45
CA LEU A 926 15.77 -8.78 3.47
C LEU A 926 17.09 -8.43 4.15
N GLY A 927 18.18 -9.13 3.75
CA GLY A 927 19.53 -8.86 4.19
C GLY A 927 20.04 -7.46 3.77
N ARG A 928 21.33 -7.21 3.99
CA ARG A 928 21.95 -5.93 3.62
C ARG A 928 21.82 -5.63 2.14
N ARG A 929 21.35 -4.41 1.84
CA ARG A 929 21.17 -3.94 0.46
C ARG A 929 21.74 -2.54 0.28
N TRP A 930 22.28 -2.28 -0.90
CA TRP A 930 22.71 -0.96 -1.29
C TRP A 930 21.97 -0.47 -2.55
N ASN A 931 21.81 0.82 -2.65
CA ASN A 931 21.28 1.49 -3.84
C ASN A 931 22.03 2.80 -4.04
N THR A 932 22.42 3.09 -5.27
CA THR A 932 23.00 4.37 -5.62
C THR A 932 22.26 4.99 -6.80
N SER A 933 22.22 6.30 -6.86
CA SER A 933 21.59 7.00 -7.98
C SER A 933 22.28 8.31 -8.34
N LEU A 934 22.19 8.64 -9.62
CA LEU A 934 22.56 9.93 -10.16
C LEU A 934 21.31 10.59 -10.75
N ALA A 935 21.01 11.81 -10.32
CA ALA A 935 19.96 12.64 -10.90
C ALA A 935 20.52 13.94 -11.47
N ILE A 936 20.00 14.32 -12.63
CA ILE A 936 20.26 15.61 -13.30
C ILE A 936 18.93 16.36 -13.36
N SER A 937 18.90 17.59 -12.84
CA SER A 937 17.70 18.42 -12.81
C SER A 937 18.00 19.82 -13.37
N PHE A 938 17.04 20.43 -14.08
CA PHE A 938 17.14 21.77 -14.65
C PHE A 938 15.78 22.48 -14.72
#